data_cd1a4f9bf1ed376e3ea228afbacb00b9
#
_entry.id   cd1a4f9bf1ed376e3ea228afbacb00b9
#
_cell.length_a   1.000
_cell.length_b   1.000
_cell.length_c   1.000
_cell.angle_alpha   90.00
_cell.angle_beta   90.00
_cell.angle_gamma   90.00
#
_symmetry.space_group_name_H-M   'P 1'
#
loop_
_entity.id
_entity.type
_entity.pdbx_description
1 polymer ?
#
loop_
_entity_poly.entity_id
_entity_poly.type
_entity_poly.pdbx_seq_one_letter_code
_entity_poly.pdbx_strand_id
1 'polypeptide(L)'
;MSLDSIVIKGAREHNLKNVDLVLPRNRLIVVTGLSGSGKSSLAFDTIYAEGQRRYVESLSSYARQFLGQMEKPDVDYIEGLSPAISIDQKSTSRNPRSTVGTVTEIYDYLRLLYARVGTPHCYQCGREISSQSSEQIVDSIMELPEGTRITLLAPLVRGRKGEYTKLFEEIAKEGFARVRVDGETKDLREKIVLDKKRKHAIEAVVDRLVMKPEIRKRLTDSVETTLRLSSGIVTVLAADRELTFSEAFACVYCGLSFEELAPRLFSFNSPYGACPACSGLGEKIEIDPWKVIPDRSKSISNGAIVPWSRTLGSGRYPSMNPYYLQQLERVLRRYRAKMTTPVEQFSDEVLEVILYGTDREQTFAYTSRGGKTWEYRASFEGVVNNLQRRYSETSSEYVKEDIEKFMSASTCPACKGARLKPEALAVTIGGKNVDALTRMSIELLEQFFRGLTLTPRQEQIAHQIVKEIRARLGFLTNVGLNYLTLARSATTLAGGESQRIRLATQIGSALVGVLYILDEPSIGLHQRDNDRLLATLKTLRDLGNTLIVIEHDEDTMRTADVVVDIGPGAGAEGGEILTSGTLADVIDNPQSETGAYLSGRKFIPIPRRRREPRGWLDVNNARANNLRGIDVRFPLGVFAAVTGVSGSGKSTLVNEVLVRALNQHLHRQSPGGTYGTVKGAAQLDKLVVIDQSPIGRTPRSNPATYTGTFDHIRELFSLVPEARMRGYTPGRFSFNVKGGRCEACQGDGIIKIEMHFLPDVYVPCEVCKGRRYNAQTLEVKYRGKTIADILEMRVDEASEFFASIPRVHGKLHTICDVGLGYIKMGQPATTLSGGEAQRVKLATELSRRSTGRTFYVLDEPTTGLHFADIHKLLDVLARLVQLGNTVLVIEHNLDVVKTADYLIDLGPEGGDRGGTVIAKGTPEEVAANAESYTGAYLVPVLRDQRAVGHHRPDDAELERLEQENLFVLSDLAKSRSFDSAQDRLRPVEA
;
A
#
# COMPACT_ATOMS: atom_id res chain seq x y z
N MET A 1 -2.87 22.36 42.09
CA MET A 1 -1.86 21.34 41.84
C MET A 1 -1.43 21.45 40.41
N SER A 2 -0.14 21.69 40.16
CA SER A 2 0.37 21.72 38.77
C SER A 2 0.23 20.31 38.20
N LEU A 3 -0.45 20.19 37.07
CA LEU A 3 -0.64 18.90 36.39
C LEU A 3 0.65 18.52 35.63
N ASP A 4 1.73 18.30 36.37
CA ASP A 4 3.05 18.00 35.79
C ASP A 4 3.22 16.52 35.44
N SER A 5 2.24 15.67 35.74
CA SER A 5 2.27 14.24 35.50
C SER A 5 0.90 13.67 35.05
N ILE A 6 0.98 12.55 34.33
CA ILE A 6 -0.17 11.69 34.03
C ILE A 6 -0.13 10.57 35.06
N VAL A 7 -1.19 10.44 35.85
CA VAL A 7 -1.34 9.42 36.91
C VAL A 7 -2.35 8.38 36.45
N ILE A 8 -1.92 7.14 36.35
CA ILE A 8 -2.74 5.98 35.96
C ILE A 8 -2.88 5.08 37.16
N LYS A 9 -4.10 4.66 37.47
CA LYS A 9 -4.42 3.77 38.58
C LYS A 9 -5.30 2.62 38.11
N GLY A 10 -4.87 1.40 38.42
CA GLY A 10 -5.67 0.21 38.25
C GLY A 10 -5.94 -0.15 36.81
N ALA A 11 -5.00 -0.01 35.89
CA ALA A 11 -5.20 -0.41 34.49
C ALA A 11 -5.19 -1.94 34.33
N ARG A 12 -6.27 -2.49 33.74
CA ARG A 12 -6.51 -3.94 33.61
C ARG A 12 -6.89 -4.35 32.20
N GLU A 13 -6.70 -3.47 31.23
CA GLU A 13 -7.06 -3.75 29.84
C GLU A 13 -6.25 -4.94 29.29
N HIS A 14 -6.93 -5.90 28.66
CA HIS A 14 -6.36 -7.12 28.09
C HIS A 14 -5.53 -7.96 29.10
N ASN A 15 -4.19 -7.91 28.98
CA ASN A 15 -3.28 -8.66 29.86
C ASN A 15 -2.64 -7.82 30.99
N LEU A 16 -3.00 -6.54 31.13
CA LEU A 16 -2.48 -5.68 32.19
C LEU A 16 -2.95 -6.15 33.57
N LYS A 17 -2.04 -6.22 34.54
CA LYS A 17 -2.25 -6.74 35.87
C LYS A 17 -2.40 -5.61 36.91
N ASN A 18 -3.50 -4.87 36.83
CA ASN A 18 -3.80 -3.78 37.78
C ASN A 18 -2.65 -2.75 37.90
N VAL A 19 -2.23 -2.22 36.74
CA VAL A 19 -1.06 -1.36 36.62
C VAL A 19 -1.31 0.03 37.21
N ASP A 20 -0.42 0.43 38.12
CA ASP A 20 -0.29 1.79 38.64
C ASP A 20 0.95 2.45 38.05
N LEU A 21 0.83 3.64 37.47
CA LEU A 21 1.93 4.30 36.78
C LEU A 21 1.82 5.82 36.86
N VAL A 22 2.94 6.50 37.05
CA VAL A 22 3.04 7.96 37.01
C VAL A 22 4.04 8.36 35.94
N LEU A 23 3.59 9.12 34.95
CA LEU A 23 4.38 9.57 33.81
C LEU A 23 4.53 11.10 33.83
N PRO A 24 5.74 11.66 33.71
CA PRO A 24 5.92 13.09 33.64
C PRO A 24 5.42 13.65 32.30
N ARG A 25 4.85 14.85 32.32
CA ARG A 25 4.41 15.56 31.11
C ARG A 25 5.58 16.29 30.45
N ASN A 26 5.40 16.65 29.17
CA ASN A 26 6.40 17.35 28.36
C ASN A 26 7.74 16.61 28.30
N ARG A 27 7.65 15.28 28.19
CA ARG A 27 8.80 14.36 28.12
C ARG A 27 8.62 13.39 26.97
N LEU A 28 9.74 12.82 26.53
CA LEU A 28 9.79 11.67 25.64
C LEU A 28 9.84 10.40 26.49
N ILE A 29 8.77 9.65 26.49
CA ILE A 29 8.57 8.44 27.27
C ILE A 29 8.58 7.26 26.31
N VAL A 30 9.47 6.30 26.50
CA VAL A 30 9.51 5.07 25.71
C VAL A 30 8.93 3.92 26.52
N VAL A 31 7.95 3.21 25.92
CA VAL A 31 7.37 1.99 26.48
C VAL A 31 7.96 0.80 25.75
N THR A 32 8.67 -0.07 26.47
CA THR A 32 9.37 -1.22 25.91
C THR A 32 9.01 -2.52 26.64
N GLY A 33 9.57 -3.65 26.19
CA GLY A 33 9.32 -5.00 26.71
C GLY A 33 9.06 -6.02 25.60
N LEU A 34 8.92 -7.29 25.95
CA LEU A 34 8.71 -8.38 25.00
C LEU A 34 7.48 -8.17 24.10
N SER A 35 7.47 -8.79 22.90
CA SER A 35 6.28 -8.83 22.06
C SER A 35 5.13 -9.52 22.81
N GLY A 36 3.95 -8.85 22.88
CA GLY A 36 2.81 -9.36 23.65
C GLY A 36 2.87 -9.10 25.15
N SER A 37 3.82 -8.30 25.68
CA SER A 37 3.90 -7.98 27.12
C SER A 37 2.82 -7.02 27.62
N GLY A 38 2.07 -6.31 26.74
CA GLY A 38 1.01 -5.38 27.13
C GLY A 38 1.29 -3.91 26.80
N LYS A 39 2.37 -3.61 26.06
CA LYS A 39 2.73 -2.23 25.64
C LYS A 39 1.59 -1.48 24.96
N SER A 40 1.01 -2.09 23.93
CA SER A 40 -0.09 -1.49 23.17
C SER A 40 -1.36 -1.39 24.01
N SER A 41 -1.62 -2.37 24.89
CA SER A 41 -2.74 -2.33 25.84
C SER A 41 -2.64 -1.14 26.80
N LEU A 42 -1.42 -0.81 27.27
CA LEU A 42 -1.22 0.37 28.11
C LEU A 42 -1.33 1.68 27.31
N ALA A 43 -0.58 1.79 26.19
CA ALA A 43 -0.46 3.06 25.47
C ALA A 43 -1.72 3.39 24.64
N PHE A 44 -2.25 2.43 23.87
CA PHE A 44 -3.37 2.66 22.97
C PHE A 44 -4.72 2.32 23.60
N ASP A 45 -4.86 1.09 24.13
CA ASP A 45 -6.17 0.62 24.60
C ASP A 45 -6.56 1.22 25.97
N THR A 46 -5.59 1.76 26.73
CA THR A 46 -5.82 2.44 28.01
C THR A 46 -5.64 3.96 27.92
N ILE A 47 -4.42 4.46 27.70
CA ILE A 47 -4.11 5.90 27.80
C ILE A 47 -4.76 6.68 26.65
N TYR A 48 -4.55 6.23 25.41
CA TYR A 48 -5.15 6.91 24.24
C TYR A 48 -6.66 6.80 24.24
N ALA A 49 -7.20 5.62 24.48
CA ALA A 49 -8.65 5.38 24.48
C ALA A 49 -9.38 6.28 25.48
N GLU A 50 -8.84 6.41 26.71
CA GLU A 50 -9.40 7.32 27.73
C GLU A 50 -9.24 8.78 27.36
N GLY A 51 -8.08 9.18 26.79
CA GLY A 51 -7.86 10.55 26.31
C GLY A 51 -8.81 10.94 25.20
N GLN A 52 -9.04 10.06 24.25
CA GLN A 52 -9.97 10.27 23.14
C GLN A 52 -11.43 10.26 23.63
N ARG A 53 -11.80 9.34 24.53
CA ARG A 53 -13.13 9.30 25.15
C ARG A 53 -13.48 10.63 25.83
N ARG A 54 -12.59 11.18 26.66
CA ARG A 54 -12.78 12.47 27.33
C ARG A 54 -12.89 13.64 26.35
N TYR A 55 -12.09 13.62 25.29
CA TYR A 55 -12.17 14.63 24.25
C TYR A 55 -13.52 14.60 23.55
N VAL A 56 -13.99 13.41 23.14
CA VAL A 56 -15.32 13.24 22.52
C VAL A 56 -16.46 13.66 23.47
N GLU A 57 -16.36 13.33 24.76
CA GLU A 57 -17.34 13.74 25.77
C GLU A 57 -17.39 15.26 25.98
N SER A 58 -16.28 15.97 25.74
CA SER A 58 -16.23 17.42 25.81
C SER A 58 -16.92 18.12 24.63
N LEU A 59 -17.20 17.41 23.55
CA LEU A 59 -17.85 17.96 22.35
C LEU A 59 -19.36 18.15 22.56
N SER A 60 -19.99 18.94 21.69
CA SER A 60 -21.45 19.16 21.72
C SER A 60 -22.21 17.83 21.56
N SER A 61 -23.45 17.77 22.09
CA SER A 61 -24.34 16.60 21.95
C SER A 61 -24.57 16.22 20.49
N TYR A 62 -24.62 17.19 19.59
CA TYR A 62 -24.73 16.97 18.16
C TYR A 62 -23.50 16.26 17.59
N ALA A 63 -22.29 16.72 17.91
CA ALA A 63 -21.05 16.07 17.46
C ALA A 63 -20.91 14.64 18.02
N ARG A 64 -21.33 14.41 19.28
CA ARG A 64 -21.32 13.06 19.89
C ARG A 64 -22.24 12.06 19.21
N GLN A 65 -23.35 12.50 18.63
CA GLN A 65 -24.26 11.61 17.86
C GLN A 65 -23.57 11.03 16.61
N PHE A 66 -22.62 11.76 16.00
CA PHE A 66 -21.88 11.29 14.84
C PHE A 66 -20.66 10.44 15.21
N LEU A 67 -20.05 10.69 16.37
CA LEU A 67 -18.81 10.01 16.79
C LEU A 67 -19.06 8.72 17.58
N GLY A 68 -20.30 8.47 17.97
CA GLY A 68 -20.69 7.32 18.79
C GLY A 68 -20.22 7.45 20.25
N GLN A 69 -20.69 6.51 21.07
CA GLN A 69 -20.29 6.40 22.46
C GLN A 69 -19.06 5.47 22.53
N MET A 70 -17.94 5.97 23.02
CA MET A 70 -16.74 5.18 23.21
C MET A 70 -16.83 4.41 24.54
N GLU A 71 -16.44 3.15 24.52
CA GLU A 71 -16.35 2.35 25.75
C GLU A 71 -15.24 2.90 26.64
N LYS A 72 -15.47 2.89 27.95
CA LYS A 72 -14.46 3.26 28.92
C LYS A 72 -13.49 2.09 29.04
N PRO A 73 -12.15 2.31 28.91
CA PRO A 73 -11.18 1.25 29.17
C PRO A 73 -11.25 0.77 30.62
N ASP A 74 -10.84 -0.48 30.86
CA ASP A 74 -10.80 -1.07 32.21
C ASP A 74 -9.64 -0.46 33.02
N VAL A 75 -9.91 0.67 33.61
CA VAL A 75 -9.01 1.45 34.45
C VAL A 75 -9.80 2.16 35.54
N ASP A 76 -9.26 2.22 36.75
CA ASP A 76 -9.94 2.91 37.86
C ASP A 76 -10.04 4.40 37.54
N TYR A 77 -8.90 5.07 37.32
CA TYR A 77 -8.87 6.46 36.83
C TYR A 77 -7.53 6.82 36.18
N ILE A 78 -7.56 7.84 35.33
CA ILE A 78 -6.37 8.49 34.78
C ILE A 78 -6.53 10.01 34.98
N GLU A 79 -5.52 10.64 35.58
CA GLU A 79 -5.46 12.11 35.76
C GLU A 79 -4.36 12.70 34.88
N GLY A 80 -4.45 14.02 34.58
CA GLY A 80 -3.42 14.78 33.89
C GLY A 80 -3.35 14.54 32.36
N LEU A 81 -4.35 13.87 31.75
CA LEU A 81 -4.39 13.68 30.30
C LEU A 81 -4.57 14.99 29.54
N SER A 82 -3.77 15.19 28.52
CA SER A 82 -3.95 16.18 27.45
C SER A 82 -4.77 15.57 26.32
N PRO A 83 -5.28 16.39 25.35
CA PRO A 83 -5.83 15.86 24.10
C PRO A 83 -4.82 14.90 23.46
N ALA A 84 -5.27 13.68 23.15
CA ALA A 84 -4.40 12.61 22.69
C ALA A 84 -4.52 12.42 21.18
N ILE A 85 -3.38 12.27 20.51
CA ILE A 85 -3.27 11.95 19.08
C ILE A 85 -2.47 10.66 18.94
N SER A 86 -3.06 9.66 18.28
CA SER A 86 -2.35 8.42 17.96
C SER A 86 -1.79 8.43 16.53
N ILE A 87 -0.59 7.91 16.40
CA ILE A 87 0.07 7.69 15.11
C ILE A 87 0.44 6.20 15.04
N ASP A 88 -0.55 5.42 14.61
CA ASP A 88 -0.45 3.97 14.50
C ASP A 88 0.05 3.52 13.12
N GLN A 89 0.53 2.28 13.05
CA GLN A 89 1.02 1.65 11.83
C GLN A 89 -0.12 1.07 10.95
N LYS A 90 -1.25 0.69 11.56
CA LYS A 90 -2.29 -0.16 10.92
C LYS A 90 -3.17 0.53 9.89
N SER A 91 -3.22 1.84 9.84
CA SER A 91 -4.18 2.58 9.03
C SER A 91 -3.60 3.15 7.74
N THR A 92 -3.21 2.29 6.80
CA THR A 92 -2.96 2.74 5.42
C THR A 92 -4.30 3.09 4.76
N SER A 93 -4.38 4.25 4.13
CA SER A 93 -5.57 4.66 3.39
C SER A 93 -5.88 3.65 2.29
N ARG A 94 -7.06 3.04 2.32
CA ARG A 94 -7.53 2.14 1.25
C ARG A 94 -8.13 2.90 0.06
N ASN A 95 -8.23 4.22 0.15
CA ASN A 95 -8.79 5.03 -0.92
C ASN A 95 -7.79 5.19 -2.08
N PRO A 96 -8.06 4.68 -3.28
CA PRO A 96 -7.15 4.76 -4.42
C PRO A 96 -6.93 6.20 -4.92
N ARG A 97 -7.74 7.14 -4.48
CA ARG A 97 -7.59 8.57 -4.80
C ARG A 97 -6.65 9.30 -3.85
N SER A 98 -6.32 8.72 -2.68
CA SER A 98 -5.39 9.34 -1.75
C SER A 98 -3.96 9.26 -2.28
N THR A 99 -3.25 10.38 -2.23
CA THR A 99 -1.83 10.49 -2.59
C THR A 99 -1.05 11.10 -1.43
N VAL A 100 0.27 11.00 -1.45
CA VAL A 100 1.13 11.70 -0.47
C VAL A 100 0.76 13.18 -0.41
N GLY A 101 0.59 13.84 -1.57
CA GLY A 101 0.23 15.25 -1.64
C GLY A 101 -1.11 15.61 -0.99
N THR A 102 -2.12 14.71 -1.08
CA THR A 102 -3.43 14.96 -0.45
C THR A 102 -3.44 14.66 1.04
N VAL A 103 -2.69 13.64 1.49
CA VAL A 103 -2.58 13.29 2.91
C VAL A 103 -1.80 14.36 3.69
N THR A 104 -0.78 14.97 3.05
CA THR A 104 0.02 16.06 3.64
C THR A 104 -0.60 17.45 3.47
N GLU A 105 -1.75 17.55 2.82
CA GLU A 105 -2.43 18.79 2.44
C GLU A 105 -1.62 19.69 1.48
N ILE A 106 -0.39 19.31 1.12
CA ILE A 106 0.44 20.10 0.19
C ILE A 106 -0.27 20.30 -1.14
N TYR A 107 -1.02 19.28 -1.60
CA TYR A 107 -1.76 19.36 -2.84
C TYR A 107 -2.86 20.44 -2.81
N ASP A 108 -3.46 20.72 -1.66
CA ASP A 108 -4.48 21.76 -1.52
C ASP A 108 -3.88 23.16 -1.65
N TYR A 109 -2.67 23.35 -1.10
CA TYR A 109 -1.91 24.59 -1.31
C TYR A 109 -1.44 24.73 -2.77
N LEU A 110 -1.03 23.62 -3.42
CA LEU A 110 -0.67 23.64 -4.85
C LEU A 110 -1.88 24.05 -5.72
N ARG A 111 -3.06 23.49 -5.48
CA ARG A 111 -4.28 23.86 -6.21
C ARG A 111 -4.60 25.35 -6.07
N LEU A 112 -4.45 25.88 -4.85
CA LEU A 112 -4.65 27.31 -4.60
C LEU A 112 -3.58 28.16 -5.32
N LEU A 113 -2.33 27.73 -5.26
CA LEU A 113 -1.21 28.42 -5.92
C LEU A 113 -1.44 28.50 -7.44
N TYR A 114 -1.75 27.37 -8.09
CA TYR A 114 -2.01 27.31 -9.53
C TYR A 114 -3.22 28.15 -9.93
N ALA A 115 -4.26 28.19 -9.12
CA ALA A 115 -5.45 28.99 -9.38
C ALA A 115 -5.19 30.51 -9.27
N ARG A 116 -4.24 30.94 -8.43
CA ARG A 116 -4.00 32.37 -8.13
C ARG A 116 -2.87 33.00 -8.93
N VAL A 117 -1.79 32.25 -9.17
CA VAL A 117 -0.57 32.77 -9.83
C VAL A 117 -0.12 31.94 -11.02
N GLY A 118 -0.86 30.89 -11.39
CA GLY A 118 -0.55 30.02 -12.53
C GLY A 118 -0.75 30.74 -13.84
N THR A 119 0.15 30.53 -14.80
CA THR A 119 0.09 31.04 -16.17
C THR A 119 -0.57 29.99 -17.05
N PRO A 120 -1.77 30.23 -17.60
CA PRO A 120 -2.44 29.29 -18.49
C PRO A 120 -1.84 29.31 -19.90
N HIS A 121 -1.75 28.13 -20.49
CA HIS A 121 -1.32 27.94 -21.87
C HIS A 121 -2.39 27.17 -22.66
N CYS A 122 -2.46 27.35 -23.94
CA CYS A 122 -3.36 26.58 -24.80
C CYS A 122 -2.89 25.12 -24.88
N TYR A 123 -3.73 24.19 -24.48
CA TYR A 123 -3.38 22.75 -24.50
C TYR A 123 -3.26 22.15 -25.93
N GLN A 124 -3.64 22.89 -26.99
CA GLN A 124 -3.45 22.49 -28.39
C GLN A 124 -2.21 23.11 -29.01
N CYS A 125 -1.98 24.43 -28.87
CA CYS A 125 -0.89 25.12 -29.53
C CYS A 125 0.26 25.57 -28.59
N GLY A 126 0.12 25.35 -27.25
CA GLY A 126 1.14 25.68 -26.25
C GLY A 126 1.36 27.18 -25.96
N ARG A 127 0.65 28.09 -26.63
CA ARG A 127 0.82 29.54 -26.41
C ARG A 127 0.23 29.97 -25.09
N GLU A 128 0.84 30.96 -24.48
CA GLU A 128 0.34 31.61 -23.26
C GLU A 128 -0.99 32.29 -23.53
N ILE A 129 -1.90 32.19 -22.57
CA ILE A 129 -3.22 32.79 -22.60
C ILE A 129 -3.29 33.83 -21.49
N SER A 130 -3.48 35.06 -21.86
CA SER A 130 -3.71 36.17 -20.91
C SER A 130 -5.16 36.66 -21.00
N SER A 131 -5.76 36.96 -19.89
CA SER A 131 -6.99 37.75 -19.85
C SER A 131 -6.64 39.23 -19.63
N GLN A 132 -7.27 40.11 -20.39
CA GLN A 132 -7.08 41.55 -20.31
C GLN A 132 -8.42 42.18 -19.98
N SER A 133 -8.45 43.15 -19.04
CA SER A 133 -9.66 43.92 -18.83
C SER A 133 -9.97 44.80 -20.05
N SER A 134 -11.25 45.17 -20.25
CA SER A 134 -11.64 46.11 -21.30
C SER A 134 -10.80 47.37 -21.34
N GLU A 135 -10.43 47.91 -20.14
CA GLU A 135 -9.53 49.08 -20.01
C GLU A 135 -8.12 48.77 -20.52
N GLN A 136 -7.54 47.62 -20.18
CA GLN A 136 -6.21 47.20 -20.65
C GLN A 136 -6.19 46.94 -22.15
N ILE A 137 -7.26 46.41 -22.72
CA ILE A 137 -7.44 46.25 -24.17
C ILE A 137 -7.47 47.62 -24.84
N VAL A 138 -8.23 48.60 -24.29
CA VAL A 138 -8.28 49.95 -24.80
C VAL A 138 -6.91 50.63 -24.70
N ASP A 139 -6.20 50.50 -23.60
CA ASP A 139 -4.85 51.06 -23.39
C ASP A 139 -3.87 50.50 -24.44
N SER A 140 -3.88 49.17 -24.64
CA SER A 140 -3.04 48.50 -25.65
C SER A 140 -3.36 48.95 -27.10
N ILE A 141 -4.64 49.19 -27.41
CA ILE A 141 -5.03 49.73 -28.72
C ILE A 141 -4.60 51.21 -28.82
N MET A 142 -4.67 51.99 -27.74
CA MET A 142 -4.23 53.42 -27.74
C MET A 142 -2.73 53.62 -27.93
N GLU A 143 -1.90 52.54 -27.68
CA GLU A 143 -0.46 52.58 -28.01
C GLU A 143 -0.13 52.54 -29.50
N LEU A 144 -1.13 52.31 -30.36
CA LEU A 144 -0.94 52.36 -31.83
C LEU A 144 -0.67 53.80 -32.29
N PRO A 145 0.20 53.96 -33.32
CA PRO A 145 0.57 55.31 -33.81
C PRO A 145 -0.66 56.15 -34.21
N GLU A 146 -0.62 57.43 -33.90
CA GLU A 146 -1.64 58.41 -34.28
C GLU A 146 -1.86 58.43 -35.80
N GLY A 147 -3.11 58.51 -36.25
CA GLY A 147 -3.46 58.42 -37.66
C GLY A 147 -3.68 57.00 -38.18
N THR A 148 -3.36 55.97 -37.40
CA THR A 148 -3.59 54.57 -37.81
C THR A 148 -5.10 54.29 -37.96
N ARG A 149 -5.50 53.70 -39.07
CA ARG A 149 -6.89 53.27 -39.29
C ARG A 149 -7.07 51.88 -38.69
N ILE A 150 -7.99 51.73 -37.78
CA ILE A 150 -8.31 50.48 -37.13
C ILE A 150 -9.76 50.05 -37.44
N THR A 151 -9.98 48.74 -37.53
CA THR A 151 -11.29 48.16 -37.58
C THR A 151 -11.45 47.18 -36.43
N LEU A 152 -12.49 47.38 -35.62
CA LEU A 152 -12.84 46.47 -34.54
C LEU A 152 -13.76 45.36 -35.07
N LEU A 153 -13.39 44.14 -34.83
CA LEU A 153 -14.06 42.94 -35.30
C LEU A 153 -14.47 42.04 -34.14
N ALA A 154 -15.71 41.61 -34.12
CA ALA A 154 -16.22 40.62 -33.17
C ALA A 154 -16.21 39.23 -33.86
N PRO A 155 -15.33 38.32 -33.50
CA PRO A 155 -15.30 36.98 -34.09
C PRO A 155 -16.41 36.11 -33.53
N LEU A 156 -17.35 35.72 -34.42
CA LEU A 156 -18.55 34.94 -34.09
C LEU A 156 -18.42 33.47 -34.50
N VAL A 157 -17.75 33.20 -35.62
CA VAL A 157 -17.47 31.83 -36.06
C VAL A 157 -15.97 31.69 -36.39
N ARG A 158 -15.34 30.65 -35.87
CA ARG A 158 -13.92 30.38 -36.10
C ARG A 158 -13.70 28.97 -36.62
N GLY A 159 -13.50 28.89 -37.94
CA GLY A 159 -13.10 27.64 -38.58
C GLY A 159 -14.11 26.48 -38.48
N ARG A 160 -15.39 26.78 -38.39
CA ARG A 160 -16.49 25.80 -38.35
C ARG A 160 -17.22 25.68 -39.68
N LYS A 161 -17.71 24.49 -40.03
CA LYS A 161 -18.51 24.24 -41.19
C LYS A 161 -19.96 24.70 -40.98
N GLY A 162 -20.59 25.30 -41.99
CA GLY A 162 -21.99 25.72 -41.93
C GLY A 162 -22.36 26.80 -42.97
N GLU A 163 -23.63 27.06 -43.19
CA GLU A 163 -24.17 28.09 -44.10
C GLU A 163 -24.39 29.45 -43.40
N TYR A 164 -24.56 29.47 -42.08
CA TYR A 164 -24.68 30.61 -41.15
C TYR A 164 -25.72 31.70 -41.56
N THR A 165 -26.72 31.38 -42.36
CA THR A 165 -27.76 32.34 -42.84
C THR A 165 -28.49 33.03 -41.68
N LYS A 166 -28.87 32.27 -40.62
CA LYS A 166 -29.51 32.82 -39.42
C LYS A 166 -28.61 33.78 -38.66
N LEU A 167 -27.32 33.48 -38.57
CA LEU A 167 -26.33 34.31 -37.87
C LEU A 167 -26.20 35.67 -38.56
N PHE A 168 -26.19 35.72 -39.91
CA PHE A 168 -26.15 36.98 -40.64
C PHE A 168 -27.42 37.82 -40.42
N GLU A 169 -28.58 37.17 -40.30
CA GLU A 169 -29.84 37.85 -39.97
C GLU A 169 -29.84 38.43 -38.56
N GLU A 170 -29.25 37.70 -37.59
CA GLU A 170 -29.12 38.15 -36.20
C GLU A 170 -28.20 39.34 -36.10
N ILE A 171 -27.01 39.30 -36.71
CA ILE A 171 -26.06 40.42 -36.75
C ILE A 171 -26.69 41.66 -37.41
N ALA A 172 -27.46 41.49 -38.50
CA ALA A 172 -28.15 42.61 -39.16
C ALA A 172 -29.26 43.20 -38.27
N LYS A 173 -29.99 42.38 -37.48
CA LYS A 173 -31.01 42.86 -36.52
C LYS A 173 -30.41 43.64 -35.36
N GLU A 174 -29.19 43.31 -34.94
CA GLU A 174 -28.43 44.03 -33.91
C GLU A 174 -27.86 45.36 -34.42
N GLY A 175 -28.05 45.71 -35.71
CA GLY A 175 -27.72 47.01 -36.30
C GLY A 175 -26.34 47.06 -36.97
N PHE A 176 -25.64 45.94 -37.13
CA PHE A 176 -24.37 45.90 -37.85
C PHE A 176 -24.59 45.81 -39.36
N ALA A 177 -23.84 46.59 -40.13
CA ALA A 177 -23.98 46.69 -41.57
C ALA A 177 -23.04 45.75 -42.35
N ARG A 178 -21.96 45.27 -41.74
CA ARG A 178 -20.88 44.54 -42.40
C ARG A 178 -20.36 43.41 -41.59
N VAL A 179 -19.93 42.35 -42.27
CA VAL A 179 -19.21 41.20 -41.71
C VAL A 179 -17.95 40.92 -42.51
N ARG A 180 -16.90 40.41 -41.84
CA ARG A 180 -15.73 39.86 -42.50
C ARG A 180 -15.92 38.34 -42.56
N VAL A 181 -15.94 37.76 -43.76
CA VAL A 181 -16.07 36.31 -43.97
C VAL A 181 -14.81 35.84 -44.68
N ASP A 182 -14.11 34.91 -44.07
CA ASP A 182 -12.87 34.30 -44.59
C ASP A 182 -11.83 35.35 -45.03
N GLY A 183 -11.78 36.48 -44.31
CA GLY A 183 -10.88 37.61 -44.61
C GLY A 183 -11.46 38.71 -45.52
N GLU A 184 -12.59 38.49 -46.19
CA GLU A 184 -13.25 39.45 -47.04
C GLU A 184 -14.39 40.19 -46.32
N THR A 185 -14.46 41.52 -46.42
CA THR A 185 -15.56 42.32 -45.86
C THR A 185 -16.73 42.32 -46.82
N LYS A 186 -17.92 41.86 -46.37
CA LYS A 186 -19.17 41.81 -47.11
C LYS A 186 -20.25 42.67 -46.44
N ASP A 187 -21.14 43.25 -47.23
CA ASP A 187 -22.28 44.02 -46.73
C ASP A 187 -23.43 43.04 -46.40
N LEU A 188 -24.02 43.15 -45.22
CA LEU A 188 -25.12 42.29 -44.77
C LEU A 188 -26.44 42.54 -45.53
N ARG A 189 -26.53 43.63 -46.32
CA ARG A 189 -27.66 43.86 -47.23
C ARG A 189 -27.61 42.93 -48.44
N GLU A 190 -26.44 42.41 -48.80
CA GLU A 190 -26.27 41.46 -49.86
C GLU A 190 -26.51 40.03 -49.36
N LYS A 191 -27.03 39.17 -50.21
CA LYS A 191 -27.22 37.76 -49.83
C LYS A 191 -25.89 37.04 -49.81
N ILE A 192 -25.40 36.73 -48.58
CA ILE A 192 -24.16 35.98 -48.36
C ILE A 192 -24.49 34.50 -48.40
N VAL A 193 -23.92 33.77 -49.37
CA VAL A 193 -24.07 32.31 -49.49
C VAL A 193 -22.74 31.65 -49.20
N LEU A 194 -22.69 30.74 -48.23
CA LEU A 194 -21.50 30.01 -47.83
C LEU A 194 -21.63 28.52 -48.13
N ASP A 195 -20.49 27.88 -48.42
CA ASP A 195 -20.45 26.44 -48.67
C ASP A 195 -20.52 25.67 -47.34
N LYS A 196 -21.58 24.91 -47.13
CA LYS A 196 -21.82 24.08 -45.94
C LYS A 196 -20.68 23.11 -45.60
N LYS A 197 -19.88 22.70 -46.59
CA LYS A 197 -18.81 21.70 -46.44
C LYS A 197 -17.46 22.33 -46.08
N ARG A 198 -17.30 23.64 -46.28
CA ARG A 198 -16.07 24.40 -45.96
C ARG A 198 -16.10 24.95 -44.54
N LYS A 199 -14.92 25.15 -43.98
CA LYS A 199 -14.76 25.86 -42.72
C LYS A 199 -14.74 27.34 -42.98
N HIS A 200 -15.56 28.13 -42.27
CA HIS A 200 -15.64 29.56 -42.40
C HIS A 200 -15.23 30.26 -41.10
N ALA A 201 -14.63 31.45 -41.25
CA ALA A 201 -14.40 32.40 -40.16
C ALA A 201 -15.33 33.62 -40.43
N ILE A 202 -16.15 33.97 -39.46
CA ILE A 202 -17.13 35.08 -39.59
C ILE A 202 -16.93 36.01 -38.41
N GLU A 203 -16.74 37.31 -38.74
CA GLU A 203 -16.50 38.36 -37.74
C GLU A 203 -17.43 39.55 -38.05
N ALA A 204 -18.13 40.07 -37.05
CA ALA A 204 -18.93 41.28 -37.26
C ALA A 204 -18.02 42.51 -37.21
N VAL A 205 -18.19 43.44 -38.10
CA VAL A 205 -17.48 44.73 -38.11
C VAL A 205 -18.25 45.67 -37.20
N VAL A 206 -17.65 45.89 -35.97
CA VAL A 206 -18.31 46.72 -34.93
C VAL A 206 -18.08 48.20 -35.18
N ASP A 207 -16.83 48.62 -35.38
CA ASP A 207 -16.49 49.99 -35.60
C ASP A 207 -15.23 50.18 -36.46
N ARG A 208 -15.08 51.36 -37.11
CA ARG A 208 -13.91 51.77 -37.87
C ARG A 208 -13.46 53.12 -37.38
N LEU A 209 -12.31 53.16 -36.80
CA LEU A 209 -11.76 54.34 -36.11
C LEU A 209 -10.42 54.76 -36.71
N VAL A 210 -10.08 56.01 -36.51
CA VAL A 210 -8.74 56.55 -36.79
C VAL A 210 -8.13 56.94 -35.45
N MET A 211 -6.97 56.43 -35.14
CA MET A 211 -6.30 56.61 -33.83
C MET A 211 -6.00 58.09 -33.64
N LYS A 212 -6.55 58.65 -32.57
CA LYS A 212 -6.36 60.02 -32.04
C LYS A 212 -6.54 59.99 -30.53
N PRO A 213 -5.94 60.92 -29.75
CA PRO A 213 -6.08 60.94 -28.29
C PRO A 213 -7.54 61.06 -27.80
N GLU A 214 -8.38 61.71 -28.58
CA GLU A 214 -9.78 62.02 -28.20
C GLU A 214 -10.74 60.84 -28.39
N ILE A 215 -10.35 59.75 -29.06
CA ILE A 215 -11.29 58.64 -29.40
C ILE A 215 -11.47 57.66 -28.23
N ARG A 216 -10.73 57.79 -27.14
CA ARG A 216 -10.72 56.85 -26.04
C ARG A 216 -12.12 56.40 -25.60
N LYS A 217 -13.03 57.34 -25.39
CA LYS A 217 -14.41 57.03 -24.97
C LYS A 217 -15.12 56.18 -26.00
N ARG A 218 -15.09 56.56 -27.28
CA ARG A 218 -15.74 55.79 -28.38
C ARG A 218 -15.06 54.42 -28.53
N LEU A 219 -13.74 54.37 -28.40
CA LEU A 219 -13.02 53.10 -28.47
C LEU A 219 -13.46 52.18 -27.32
N THR A 220 -13.62 52.70 -26.09
CA THR A 220 -14.11 51.91 -24.97
C THR A 220 -15.47 51.30 -25.24
N ASP A 221 -16.45 52.17 -25.67
CA ASP A 221 -17.81 51.73 -25.98
C ASP A 221 -17.82 50.65 -27.12
N SER A 222 -16.95 50.81 -28.12
CA SER A 222 -16.82 49.86 -29.24
C SER A 222 -16.12 48.56 -28.80
N VAL A 223 -15.11 48.60 -27.92
CA VAL A 223 -14.46 47.43 -27.36
C VAL A 223 -15.44 46.62 -26.51
N GLU A 224 -16.18 47.29 -25.60
CA GLU A 224 -17.18 46.63 -24.73
C GLU A 224 -18.29 45.98 -25.58
N THR A 225 -18.76 46.65 -26.64
CA THR A 225 -19.73 46.09 -27.58
C THR A 225 -19.16 44.86 -28.31
N THR A 226 -17.89 44.91 -28.72
CA THR A 226 -17.21 43.81 -29.39
C THR A 226 -17.04 42.61 -28.44
N LEU A 227 -16.62 42.83 -27.21
CA LEU A 227 -16.47 41.80 -26.19
C LEU A 227 -17.79 41.09 -25.88
N ARG A 228 -18.87 41.86 -25.74
CA ARG A 228 -20.22 41.30 -25.50
C ARG A 228 -20.69 40.42 -26.66
N LEU A 229 -20.50 40.84 -27.93
CA LEU A 229 -20.89 40.10 -29.10
C LEU A 229 -20.11 38.81 -29.31
N SER A 230 -18.82 38.88 -29.07
CA SER A 230 -17.86 37.77 -29.35
C SER A 230 -17.60 36.85 -28.18
N SER A 231 -18.35 36.99 -27.08
CA SER A 231 -18.08 36.24 -25.81
C SER A 231 -16.66 36.49 -25.27
N GLY A 232 -16.26 37.77 -25.24
CA GLY A 232 -15.01 38.20 -24.57
C GLY A 232 -13.76 38.30 -25.47
N ILE A 233 -13.92 38.43 -26.79
CA ILE A 233 -12.79 38.48 -27.71
C ILE A 233 -12.92 39.68 -28.67
N VAL A 234 -11.85 40.46 -28.82
CA VAL A 234 -11.77 41.58 -29.75
C VAL A 234 -10.65 41.34 -30.76
N THR A 235 -10.95 41.42 -32.03
CA THR A 235 -9.94 41.48 -33.10
C THR A 235 -9.84 42.89 -33.64
N VAL A 236 -8.63 43.44 -33.62
CA VAL A 236 -8.34 44.77 -34.18
C VAL A 236 -7.48 44.64 -35.43
N LEU A 237 -8.05 45.07 -36.55
CA LEU A 237 -7.30 45.15 -37.79
C LEU A 237 -6.68 46.54 -37.87
N ALA A 238 -5.36 46.68 -37.78
CA ALA A 238 -4.60 47.91 -37.87
C ALA A 238 -3.65 47.84 -39.07
N ALA A 239 -4.03 48.56 -40.18
CA ALA A 239 -3.32 48.46 -41.47
C ALA A 239 -3.12 46.96 -41.89
N ASP A 240 -1.88 46.46 -41.83
CA ASP A 240 -1.55 45.08 -42.24
C ASP A 240 -1.34 44.11 -41.05
N ARG A 241 -1.69 44.59 -39.82
CA ARG A 241 -1.54 43.77 -38.60
C ARG A 241 -2.91 43.46 -38.01
N GLU A 242 -3.08 42.21 -37.65
CA GLU A 242 -4.25 41.77 -36.89
C GLU A 242 -3.82 41.53 -35.42
N LEU A 243 -4.42 42.32 -34.50
CA LEU A 243 -4.21 42.18 -33.07
C LEU A 243 -5.46 41.58 -32.44
N THR A 244 -5.32 40.57 -31.67
CA THR A 244 -6.46 39.93 -30.97
C THR A 244 -6.24 39.99 -29.47
N PHE A 245 -7.28 40.44 -28.77
CA PHE A 245 -7.35 40.57 -27.33
C PHE A 245 -8.49 39.72 -26.79
N SER A 246 -8.38 39.25 -25.55
CA SER A 246 -9.43 38.47 -24.91
C SER A 246 -9.62 38.89 -23.45
N GLU A 247 -10.85 39.10 -23.07
CA GLU A 247 -11.27 39.31 -21.68
C GLU A 247 -11.40 37.99 -20.93
N ALA A 248 -11.79 36.94 -21.63
CA ALA A 248 -11.82 35.58 -21.10
C ALA A 248 -10.48 34.89 -21.31
N PHE A 249 -10.14 33.91 -20.45
CA PHE A 249 -9.00 33.02 -20.70
C PHE A 249 -9.28 32.14 -21.91
N ALA A 250 -9.05 32.67 -23.11
CA ALA A 250 -9.29 31.97 -24.38
C ALA A 250 -8.06 32.04 -25.31
N CYS A 251 -7.79 30.92 -25.99
CA CYS A 251 -6.78 30.93 -27.03
C CYS A 251 -7.33 31.56 -28.29
N VAL A 252 -6.76 32.68 -28.62
CA VAL A 252 -7.14 33.47 -29.82
C VAL A 252 -7.00 32.70 -31.13
N TYR A 253 -6.02 31.79 -31.24
CA TYR A 253 -5.73 31.02 -32.45
C TYR A 253 -6.54 29.72 -32.57
N CYS A 254 -6.79 29.03 -31.45
CA CYS A 254 -7.50 27.74 -31.48
C CYS A 254 -8.98 27.84 -31.14
N GLY A 255 -9.44 29.00 -30.67
CA GLY A 255 -10.83 29.22 -30.27
C GLY A 255 -11.23 28.45 -28.98
N LEU A 256 -10.26 27.99 -28.20
CA LEU A 256 -10.47 27.28 -26.94
C LEU A 256 -10.59 28.29 -25.81
N SER A 257 -11.67 28.20 -25.05
CA SER A 257 -11.86 28.99 -23.83
C SER A 257 -11.58 28.13 -22.62
N PHE A 258 -10.92 28.68 -21.63
CA PHE A 258 -10.78 28.10 -20.30
C PHE A 258 -11.93 28.56 -19.43
N GLU A 259 -12.48 27.62 -18.66
CA GLU A 259 -13.29 28.02 -17.51
C GLU A 259 -12.41 28.79 -16.50
N GLU A 260 -13.03 29.48 -15.56
CA GLU A 260 -12.33 30.22 -14.52
C GLU A 260 -11.24 29.34 -13.86
N LEU A 261 -10.03 29.89 -13.67
CA LEU A 261 -8.93 29.21 -12.98
C LEU A 261 -9.23 29.11 -11.47
N ALA A 262 -10.20 28.26 -11.14
CA ALA A 262 -10.57 27.99 -9.76
C ALA A 262 -9.80 26.77 -9.21
N PRO A 263 -9.56 26.66 -7.87
CA PRO A 263 -8.89 25.52 -7.27
C PRO A 263 -9.51 24.15 -7.60
N ARG A 264 -10.82 24.10 -7.89
CA ARG A 264 -11.55 22.89 -8.31
C ARG A 264 -11.08 22.33 -9.66
N LEU A 265 -10.53 23.18 -10.56
CA LEU A 265 -9.96 22.76 -11.84
C LEU A 265 -8.73 21.87 -11.67
N PHE A 266 -7.94 22.10 -10.61
CA PHE A 266 -6.73 21.36 -10.30
C PHE A 266 -6.99 20.17 -9.35
N SER A 267 -8.25 19.81 -9.09
CA SER A 267 -8.62 18.69 -8.23
C SER A 267 -8.99 17.46 -9.06
N PHE A 268 -8.24 16.40 -8.92
CA PHE A 268 -8.59 15.10 -9.52
C PHE A 268 -9.73 14.38 -8.79
N ASN A 269 -10.16 14.87 -7.61
CA ASN A 269 -11.33 14.39 -6.88
C ASN A 269 -12.61 15.13 -7.30
N SER A 270 -12.47 16.19 -8.09
CA SER A 270 -13.60 16.99 -8.59
C SER A 270 -13.89 16.66 -10.07
N PRO A 271 -15.15 16.50 -10.49
CA PRO A 271 -15.50 16.28 -11.90
C PRO A 271 -15.02 17.40 -12.83
N TYR A 272 -14.81 18.60 -12.30
CA TYR A 272 -14.30 19.75 -13.06
C TYR A 272 -12.85 19.59 -13.50
N GLY A 273 -11.99 18.97 -12.66
CA GLY A 273 -10.56 18.80 -12.95
C GLY A 273 -10.16 17.38 -13.32
N ALA A 274 -10.95 16.39 -12.91
CA ALA A 274 -10.61 14.98 -13.08
C ALA A 274 -10.62 14.55 -14.56
N CYS A 275 -9.65 13.73 -14.95
CA CYS A 275 -9.65 13.07 -16.25
C CYS A 275 -10.93 12.25 -16.43
N PRO A 276 -11.75 12.47 -17.47
CA PRO A 276 -13.02 11.76 -17.64
C PRO A 276 -12.84 10.26 -17.90
N ALA A 277 -11.72 9.85 -18.51
CA ALA A 277 -11.47 8.45 -18.87
C ALA A 277 -11.14 7.56 -17.65
N CYS A 278 -10.53 8.10 -16.59
CA CYS A 278 -10.20 7.36 -15.37
C CYS A 278 -10.85 7.96 -14.11
N SER A 279 -11.72 8.95 -14.26
CA SER A 279 -12.39 9.63 -13.14
C SER A 279 -11.41 10.12 -12.05
N GLY A 280 -10.22 10.56 -12.46
CA GLY A 280 -9.18 11.08 -11.57
C GLY A 280 -8.31 10.02 -10.88
N LEU A 281 -8.44 8.74 -11.23
CA LEU A 281 -7.61 7.68 -10.65
C LEU A 281 -6.19 7.64 -11.24
N GLY A 282 -6.00 8.10 -12.48
CA GLY A 282 -4.72 8.01 -13.19
C GLY A 282 -4.45 6.64 -13.79
N GLU A 283 -5.20 5.65 -13.37
CA GLU A 283 -5.07 4.25 -13.74
C GLU A 283 -6.43 3.68 -14.11
N LYS A 284 -6.44 2.63 -14.93
CA LYS A 284 -7.60 1.79 -15.15
C LYS A 284 -7.32 0.41 -14.58
N ILE A 285 -8.25 -0.10 -13.80
CA ILE A 285 -8.20 -1.46 -13.29
C ILE A 285 -8.94 -2.34 -14.31
N GLU A 286 -8.20 -3.19 -14.98
CA GLU A 286 -8.70 -4.06 -16.04
C GLU A 286 -8.32 -5.51 -15.77
N ILE A 287 -9.11 -6.46 -16.29
CA ILE A 287 -8.76 -7.88 -16.21
C ILE A 287 -7.48 -8.11 -17.03
N ASP A 288 -6.48 -8.69 -16.40
CA ASP A 288 -5.17 -8.98 -17.00
C ASP A 288 -5.18 -10.35 -17.66
N PRO A 289 -5.05 -10.43 -19.00
CA PRO A 289 -5.02 -11.70 -19.71
C PRO A 289 -3.92 -12.67 -19.24
N TRP A 290 -2.80 -12.12 -18.75
CA TRP A 290 -1.69 -12.92 -18.21
C TRP A 290 -2.03 -13.56 -16.86
N LYS A 291 -2.85 -12.90 -16.04
CA LYS A 291 -3.36 -13.49 -14.80
C LYS A 291 -4.49 -14.47 -15.06
N VAL A 292 -5.22 -14.30 -16.15
CA VAL A 292 -6.28 -15.22 -16.58
C VAL A 292 -5.68 -16.53 -17.10
N ILE A 293 -4.61 -16.45 -17.89
CA ILE A 293 -3.88 -17.59 -18.43
C ILE A 293 -2.39 -17.46 -18.06
N PRO A 294 -2.03 -17.76 -16.81
CA PRO A 294 -0.65 -17.56 -16.32
C PRO A 294 0.34 -18.59 -16.88
N ASP A 295 -0.13 -19.79 -17.21
CA ASP A 295 0.71 -20.90 -17.70
C ASP A 295 0.19 -21.34 -19.07
N ARG A 296 0.82 -20.85 -20.13
CA ARG A 296 0.45 -21.15 -21.52
C ARG A 296 0.92 -22.52 -21.98
N SER A 297 1.81 -23.21 -21.25
CA SER A 297 2.21 -24.58 -21.53
C SER A 297 1.08 -25.58 -21.21
N LYS A 298 0.11 -25.18 -20.39
CA LYS A 298 -1.08 -25.97 -20.10
C LYS A 298 -2.11 -25.86 -21.21
N SER A 299 -2.85 -26.95 -21.39
CA SER A 299 -4.07 -26.94 -22.19
C SER A 299 -5.26 -26.42 -21.39
N ILE A 300 -6.32 -26.03 -22.10
CA ILE A 300 -7.58 -25.60 -21.46
C ILE A 300 -8.15 -26.72 -20.59
N SER A 301 -8.08 -27.98 -21.08
CA SER A 301 -8.48 -29.17 -20.30
C SER A 301 -7.68 -29.37 -19.01
N ASN A 302 -6.43 -28.91 -18.98
CA ASN A 302 -5.56 -28.98 -17.81
C ASN A 302 -5.57 -27.71 -16.97
N GLY A 303 -6.61 -26.86 -17.13
CA GLY A 303 -6.83 -25.69 -16.29
C GLY A 303 -6.00 -24.46 -16.65
N ALA A 304 -5.63 -24.27 -17.91
CA ALA A 304 -4.91 -23.06 -18.37
C ALA A 304 -5.69 -21.78 -18.04
N ILE A 305 -7.03 -21.78 -18.12
CA ILE A 305 -7.90 -20.64 -17.79
C ILE A 305 -8.24 -20.70 -16.29
N VAL A 306 -7.44 -20.05 -15.47
CA VAL A 306 -7.51 -20.14 -14.00
C VAL A 306 -8.86 -19.72 -13.41
N PRO A 307 -9.49 -18.58 -13.79
CA PRO A 307 -10.76 -18.16 -13.19
C PRO A 307 -11.92 -19.13 -13.44
N TRP A 308 -11.89 -19.91 -14.53
CA TRP A 308 -12.91 -20.89 -14.85
C TRP A 308 -12.59 -22.31 -14.35
N SER A 309 -11.33 -22.59 -14.02
CA SER A 309 -10.89 -23.87 -13.47
C SER A 309 -11.09 -23.99 -11.95
N ARG A 310 -11.29 -22.88 -11.25
CA ARG A 310 -11.58 -22.83 -9.81
C ARG A 310 -13.07 -22.94 -9.52
N THR A 311 -13.73 -24.03 -9.85
CA THR A 311 -15.09 -24.25 -9.38
C THR A 311 -15.12 -25.30 -8.29
N LEU A 312 -15.30 -24.83 -7.03
CA LEU A 312 -15.89 -25.53 -5.89
C LEU A 312 -15.49 -27.00 -5.66
N GLY A 313 -14.68 -27.23 -4.63
CA GLY A 313 -14.73 -28.46 -3.83
C GLY A 313 -13.76 -29.54 -4.24
N SER A 314 -12.79 -29.76 -3.35
CA SER A 314 -12.13 -31.05 -3.07
C SER A 314 -12.15 -32.11 -4.18
N GLY A 315 -11.36 -31.98 -5.21
CA GLY A 315 -11.09 -33.00 -6.19
C GLY A 315 -9.71 -32.80 -6.80
N ARG A 316 -8.97 -33.88 -6.98
CA ARG A 316 -7.58 -33.93 -7.51
C ARG A 316 -7.42 -33.38 -8.94
N TYR A 317 -8.47 -32.86 -9.57
CA TYR A 317 -8.44 -32.24 -10.89
C TYR A 317 -9.30 -30.96 -10.85
N PRO A 318 -8.82 -29.83 -11.39
CA PRO A 318 -9.62 -28.61 -11.54
C PRO A 318 -10.68 -28.86 -12.62
N SER A 319 -11.92 -29.15 -12.21
CA SER A 319 -13.05 -29.27 -13.13
C SER A 319 -13.56 -27.88 -13.48
N MET A 320 -13.36 -27.46 -14.73
CA MET A 320 -14.01 -26.27 -15.28
C MET A 320 -15.54 -26.44 -15.26
N ASN A 321 -16.29 -25.34 -15.05
CA ASN A 321 -17.75 -25.36 -15.13
C ASN A 321 -18.19 -25.93 -16.49
N PRO A 322 -19.01 -26.99 -16.51
CA PRO A 322 -19.48 -27.64 -17.76
C PRO A 322 -20.07 -26.68 -18.77
N TYR A 323 -20.70 -25.61 -18.31
CA TYR A 323 -21.26 -24.55 -19.17
C TYR A 323 -20.17 -23.86 -20.01
N TYR A 324 -19.10 -23.38 -19.36
CA TYR A 324 -18.01 -22.71 -20.07
C TYR A 324 -17.18 -23.68 -20.93
N LEU A 325 -17.02 -24.92 -20.48
CA LEU A 325 -16.37 -25.98 -21.27
C LEU A 325 -17.06 -26.22 -22.61
N GLN A 326 -18.38 -26.39 -22.60
CA GLN A 326 -19.18 -26.64 -23.81
C GLN A 326 -19.13 -25.45 -24.78
N GLN A 327 -19.15 -24.23 -24.26
CA GLN A 327 -19.01 -23.01 -25.10
C GLN A 327 -17.63 -22.94 -25.75
N LEU A 328 -16.56 -23.11 -24.98
CA LEU A 328 -15.19 -23.10 -25.49
C LEU A 328 -14.95 -24.18 -26.52
N GLU A 329 -15.40 -25.42 -26.26
CA GLU A 329 -15.23 -26.53 -27.18
C GLU A 329 -15.85 -26.21 -28.55
N ARG A 330 -17.03 -25.59 -28.58
CA ARG A 330 -17.72 -25.23 -29.82
C ARG A 330 -17.01 -24.09 -30.55
N VAL A 331 -16.51 -23.09 -29.82
CA VAL A 331 -15.71 -21.99 -30.38
C VAL A 331 -14.42 -22.55 -31.00
N LEU A 332 -13.66 -23.36 -30.25
CA LEU A 332 -12.38 -23.94 -30.70
C LEU A 332 -12.52 -24.83 -31.93
N ARG A 333 -13.60 -25.65 -32.03
CA ARG A 333 -13.88 -26.48 -33.21
C ARG A 333 -13.92 -25.65 -34.49
N ARG A 334 -14.45 -24.43 -34.45
CA ARG A 334 -14.51 -23.54 -35.62
C ARG A 334 -13.13 -23.12 -36.11
N TYR A 335 -12.20 -22.92 -35.18
CA TYR A 335 -10.80 -22.60 -35.45
C TYR A 335 -9.89 -23.82 -35.60
N ARG A 336 -10.46 -25.04 -35.70
CA ARG A 336 -9.76 -26.31 -35.77
C ARG A 336 -8.77 -26.54 -34.61
N ALA A 337 -9.02 -25.92 -33.46
CA ALA A 337 -8.25 -26.03 -32.22
C ALA A 337 -8.91 -27.04 -31.28
N LYS A 338 -8.10 -27.69 -30.42
CA LYS A 338 -8.56 -28.72 -29.47
C LYS A 338 -8.39 -28.21 -28.06
N MET A 339 -9.28 -28.61 -27.15
CA MET A 339 -9.20 -28.32 -25.73
C MET A 339 -7.93 -28.87 -25.05
N THR A 340 -7.33 -29.90 -25.63
CA THR A 340 -6.12 -30.57 -25.14
C THR A 340 -4.81 -29.98 -25.66
N THR A 341 -4.89 -29.04 -26.60
CA THR A 341 -3.73 -28.36 -27.15
C THR A 341 -3.22 -27.31 -26.14
N PRO A 342 -1.90 -27.26 -25.84
CA PRO A 342 -1.30 -26.19 -25.04
C PRO A 342 -1.62 -24.81 -25.60
N VAL A 343 -1.92 -23.85 -24.71
CA VAL A 343 -2.33 -22.49 -25.11
C VAL A 343 -1.24 -21.76 -25.93
N GLU A 344 0.02 -22.05 -25.68
CA GLU A 344 1.17 -21.50 -26.43
C GLU A 344 1.17 -21.86 -27.93
N GLN A 345 0.44 -22.92 -28.31
CA GLN A 345 0.31 -23.36 -29.70
C GLN A 345 -0.91 -22.77 -30.42
N PHE A 346 -1.71 -21.97 -29.74
CA PHE A 346 -2.82 -21.27 -30.38
C PHE A 346 -2.33 -20.05 -31.14
N SER A 347 -2.98 -19.75 -32.29
CA SER A 347 -2.77 -18.48 -32.95
C SER A 347 -3.29 -17.31 -32.12
N ASP A 348 -2.75 -16.11 -32.36
CA ASP A 348 -3.22 -14.89 -31.69
C ASP A 348 -4.73 -14.65 -31.89
N GLU A 349 -5.28 -14.98 -33.07
CA GLU A 349 -6.71 -14.90 -33.35
C GLU A 349 -7.53 -15.80 -32.41
N VAL A 350 -7.08 -17.02 -32.17
CA VAL A 350 -7.77 -17.97 -31.28
C VAL A 350 -7.68 -17.48 -29.83
N LEU A 351 -6.53 -16.96 -29.43
CA LEU A 351 -6.34 -16.39 -28.10
C LEU A 351 -7.22 -15.17 -27.87
N GLU A 352 -7.32 -14.29 -28.86
CA GLU A 352 -8.16 -13.09 -28.80
C GLU A 352 -9.63 -13.47 -28.65
N VAL A 353 -10.09 -14.46 -29.40
CA VAL A 353 -11.46 -14.99 -29.28
C VAL A 353 -11.70 -15.61 -27.90
N ILE A 354 -10.78 -16.40 -27.36
CA ILE A 354 -10.92 -16.99 -26.02
C ILE A 354 -11.01 -15.90 -24.96
N LEU A 355 -10.16 -14.87 -25.06
CA LEU A 355 -10.07 -13.81 -24.07
C LEU A 355 -11.20 -12.78 -24.17
N TYR A 356 -11.47 -12.29 -25.37
CA TYR A 356 -12.38 -11.14 -25.57
C TYR A 356 -13.68 -11.51 -26.28
N GLY A 357 -13.80 -12.75 -26.76
CA GLY A 357 -15.04 -13.21 -27.39
C GLY A 357 -15.15 -12.95 -28.89
N THR A 358 -16.38 -13.03 -29.39
CA THR A 358 -16.69 -12.79 -30.82
C THR A 358 -18.07 -12.16 -30.98
N ASP A 359 -18.19 -11.17 -31.86
CA ASP A 359 -19.47 -10.49 -32.18
C ASP A 359 -20.44 -11.38 -32.96
N ARG A 360 -19.99 -12.52 -33.50
CA ARG A 360 -20.84 -13.40 -34.32
C ARG A 360 -21.70 -14.31 -33.44
N GLU A 361 -23.00 -14.27 -33.65
CA GLU A 361 -23.92 -15.20 -33.00
C GLU A 361 -23.67 -16.65 -33.48
N GLN A 362 -23.69 -17.53 -32.50
CA GLN A 362 -23.55 -18.98 -32.67
C GLN A 362 -24.65 -19.69 -31.90
N THR A 363 -25.09 -20.85 -32.39
CA THR A 363 -26.00 -21.69 -31.62
C THR A 363 -25.21 -22.51 -30.63
N PHE A 364 -25.40 -22.30 -29.33
CA PHE A 364 -24.83 -23.09 -28.28
C PHE A 364 -25.86 -24.12 -27.80
N ALA A 365 -25.40 -25.34 -27.52
CA ALA A 365 -26.20 -26.39 -26.89
C ALA A 365 -25.62 -26.64 -25.50
N TYR A 366 -26.41 -26.47 -24.45
CA TYR A 366 -26.04 -26.79 -23.08
C TYR A 366 -26.79 -28.04 -22.61
N THR A 367 -26.04 -29.05 -22.24
CA THR A 367 -26.59 -30.30 -21.65
C THR A 367 -26.35 -30.30 -20.15
N SER A 368 -27.41 -30.30 -19.36
CA SER A 368 -27.32 -30.38 -17.89
C SER A 368 -26.88 -31.75 -17.41
N ARG A 369 -26.44 -31.86 -16.15
CA ARG A 369 -26.14 -33.15 -15.50
C ARG A 369 -27.29 -34.12 -15.52
N GLY A 370 -28.53 -33.66 -15.67
CA GLY A 370 -29.74 -34.48 -15.78
C GLY A 370 -30.13 -34.87 -17.23
N GLY A 371 -29.25 -34.64 -18.23
CA GLY A 371 -29.45 -35.04 -19.63
C GLY A 371 -30.35 -34.12 -20.45
N LYS A 372 -30.91 -33.05 -19.90
CA LYS A 372 -31.70 -32.07 -20.68
C LYS A 372 -30.79 -31.15 -21.45
N THR A 373 -31.01 -30.99 -22.77
CA THR A 373 -30.27 -30.12 -23.65
C THR A 373 -31.13 -28.91 -24.05
N TRP A 374 -30.58 -27.71 -23.90
CA TRP A 374 -31.18 -26.47 -24.40
C TRP A 374 -30.28 -25.87 -25.48
N GLU A 375 -30.88 -25.45 -26.58
CA GLU A 375 -30.18 -24.71 -27.62
C GLU A 375 -30.55 -23.23 -27.54
N TYR A 376 -29.52 -22.37 -27.61
CA TYR A 376 -29.71 -20.92 -27.65
C TYR A 376 -28.72 -20.27 -28.57
N ARG A 377 -29.07 -19.12 -29.13
CA ARG A 377 -28.16 -18.31 -29.95
C ARG A 377 -27.56 -17.21 -29.12
N ALA A 378 -26.28 -17.07 -29.15
CA ALA A 378 -25.55 -16.00 -28.48
C ALA A 378 -24.19 -15.79 -29.16
N SER A 379 -23.58 -14.65 -28.93
CA SER A 379 -22.16 -14.43 -29.16
C SER A 379 -21.35 -15.02 -28.00
N PHE A 380 -20.15 -15.48 -28.27
CA PHE A 380 -19.23 -15.91 -27.20
C PHE A 380 -18.63 -14.67 -26.55
N GLU A 381 -18.89 -14.46 -25.28
CA GLU A 381 -18.51 -13.27 -24.53
C GLU A 381 -16.98 -13.12 -24.32
N GLY A 382 -16.25 -14.25 -24.24
CA GLY A 382 -14.85 -14.28 -23.85
C GLY A 382 -14.64 -14.22 -22.33
N VAL A 383 -13.45 -14.65 -21.89
CA VAL A 383 -13.15 -14.78 -20.45
C VAL A 383 -13.03 -13.42 -19.78
N VAL A 384 -12.34 -12.46 -20.41
CA VAL A 384 -12.09 -11.12 -19.87
C VAL A 384 -13.42 -10.36 -19.73
N ASN A 385 -14.23 -10.32 -20.77
CA ASN A 385 -15.52 -9.64 -20.74
C ASN A 385 -16.49 -10.28 -19.74
N ASN A 386 -16.48 -11.62 -19.64
CA ASN A 386 -17.27 -12.35 -18.63
C ASN A 386 -16.89 -11.95 -17.20
N LEU A 387 -15.60 -11.88 -16.90
CA LEU A 387 -15.13 -11.48 -15.57
C LEU A 387 -15.46 -10.00 -15.29
N GLN A 388 -15.28 -9.11 -16.29
CA GLN A 388 -15.60 -7.70 -16.17
C GLN A 388 -17.09 -7.47 -15.90
N ARG A 389 -17.97 -8.13 -16.63
CA ARG A 389 -19.42 -8.07 -16.41
C ARG A 389 -19.79 -8.61 -15.02
N ARG A 390 -19.27 -9.78 -14.65
CA ARG A 390 -19.54 -10.36 -13.33
C ARG A 390 -19.05 -9.46 -12.19
N TYR A 391 -17.94 -8.76 -12.38
CA TYR A 391 -17.42 -7.80 -11.40
C TYR A 391 -18.36 -6.62 -11.21
N SER A 392 -18.93 -6.10 -12.31
CA SER A 392 -19.85 -4.96 -12.28
C SER A 392 -21.25 -5.31 -11.76
N GLU A 393 -21.73 -6.54 -12.01
CA GLU A 393 -23.10 -6.95 -11.68
C GLU A 393 -23.22 -7.57 -10.28
N THR A 394 -22.09 -8.08 -9.70
CA THR A 394 -22.17 -8.78 -8.40
C THR A 394 -22.25 -7.82 -7.24
N SER A 395 -23.13 -8.11 -6.27
CA SER A 395 -23.14 -7.47 -4.95
C SER A 395 -22.32 -8.22 -3.89
N SER A 396 -21.75 -9.39 -4.25
CA SER A 396 -20.98 -10.23 -3.33
C SER A 396 -19.52 -9.78 -3.27
N GLU A 397 -19.07 -9.27 -2.13
CA GLU A 397 -17.67 -8.89 -1.89
C GLU A 397 -16.70 -10.07 -2.13
N TYR A 398 -17.08 -11.29 -1.73
CA TYR A 398 -16.27 -12.49 -2.00
C TYR A 398 -16.02 -12.72 -3.50
N VAL A 399 -17.05 -12.54 -4.34
CA VAL A 399 -16.92 -12.70 -5.80
C VAL A 399 -16.08 -11.58 -6.40
N LYS A 400 -16.22 -10.35 -5.90
CA LYS A 400 -15.38 -9.22 -6.31
C LYS A 400 -13.91 -9.48 -5.98
N GLU A 401 -13.61 -9.84 -4.72
CA GLU A 401 -12.26 -10.18 -4.28
C GLU A 401 -11.63 -11.33 -5.10
N ASP A 402 -12.42 -12.32 -5.47
CA ASP A 402 -11.92 -13.43 -6.28
C ASP A 402 -11.60 -13.00 -7.72
N ILE A 403 -12.40 -12.09 -8.29
CA ILE A 403 -12.15 -11.52 -9.62
C ILE A 403 -10.98 -10.51 -9.59
N GLU A 404 -10.83 -9.71 -8.53
CA GLU A 404 -9.73 -8.76 -8.35
C GLU A 404 -8.34 -9.41 -8.43
N LYS A 405 -8.21 -10.68 -8.08
CA LYS A 405 -6.95 -11.44 -8.25
C LYS A 405 -6.47 -11.49 -9.69
N PHE A 406 -7.40 -11.38 -10.64
CA PHE A 406 -7.15 -11.40 -12.07
C PHE A 406 -7.06 -9.99 -12.69
N MET A 407 -7.19 -8.93 -11.87
CA MET A 407 -7.06 -7.55 -12.33
C MET A 407 -5.65 -7.03 -12.16
N SER A 408 -5.27 -6.11 -13.05
CA SER A 408 -4.05 -5.31 -12.96
C SER A 408 -4.40 -3.85 -13.23
N ALA A 409 -3.68 -2.96 -12.57
CA ALA A 409 -3.78 -1.54 -12.83
C ALA A 409 -2.88 -1.18 -14.03
N SER A 410 -3.46 -0.56 -15.05
CA SER A 410 -2.75 0.00 -16.19
C SER A 410 -2.82 1.53 -16.17
N THR A 411 -1.75 2.20 -16.58
CA THR A 411 -1.73 3.66 -16.67
C THR A 411 -2.81 4.14 -17.63
N CYS A 412 -3.64 5.10 -17.21
CA CYS A 412 -4.71 5.64 -18.05
C CYS A 412 -4.16 6.21 -19.37
N PRO A 413 -4.58 5.72 -20.55
CA PRO A 413 -4.04 6.16 -21.83
C PRO A 413 -4.35 7.62 -22.15
N ALA A 414 -5.46 8.16 -21.63
CA ALA A 414 -5.89 9.54 -21.91
C ALA A 414 -5.07 10.57 -21.12
N CYS A 415 -4.87 10.38 -19.81
CA CYS A 415 -4.12 11.34 -18.99
C CYS A 415 -2.67 10.90 -18.70
N LYS A 416 -2.27 9.71 -19.15
CA LYS A 416 -0.92 9.15 -18.90
C LYS A 416 -0.50 9.19 -17.42
N GLY A 417 -1.46 8.92 -16.54
CA GLY A 417 -1.26 8.92 -15.09
C GLY A 417 -1.43 10.29 -14.41
N ALA A 418 -1.57 11.40 -15.15
CA ALA A 418 -1.67 12.75 -14.57
C ALA A 418 -2.98 13.03 -13.82
N ARG A 419 -3.97 12.14 -13.88
CA ARG A 419 -5.27 12.21 -13.17
C ARG A 419 -6.17 13.40 -13.56
N LEU A 420 -5.65 14.43 -14.21
CA LEU A 420 -6.31 15.70 -14.52
C LEU A 420 -6.67 15.81 -16.02
N LYS A 421 -7.55 16.77 -16.29
CA LYS A 421 -7.89 17.20 -17.67
C LYS A 421 -6.74 17.98 -18.32
N PRO A 422 -6.66 18.01 -19.67
CA PRO A 422 -5.64 18.77 -20.39
C PRO A 422 -5.62 20.26 -20.03
N GLU A 423 -6.77 20.86 -19.74
CA GLU A 423 -6.91 22.27 -19.38
C GLU A 423 -6.15 22.56 -18.07
N ALA A 424 -6.29 21.72 -17.05
CA ALA A 424 -5.58 21.86 -15.79
C ALA A 424 -4.05 21.65 -15.96
N LEU A 425 -3.66 20.74 -16.84
CA LEU A 425 -2.25 20.45 -17.12
C LEU A 425 -1.57 21.51 -17.98
N ALA A 426 -2.35 22.38 -18.62
CA ALA A 426 -1.84 23.47 -19.44
C ALA A 426 -1.52 24.72 -18.63
N VAL A 427 -1.76 24.75 -17.31
CA VAL A 427 -1.38 25.85 -16.45
C VAL A 427 -0.02 25.56 -15.80
N THR A 428 0.88 26.55 -15.82
CA THR A 428 2.26 26.40 -15.32
C THR A 428 2.64 27.44 -14.27
N ILE A 429 3.57 27.07 -13.40
CA ILE A 429 4.28 27.95 -12.47
C ILE A 429 5.77 27.64 -12.61
N GLY A 430 6.60 28.66 -12.85
CA GLY A 430 8.02 28.42 -13.11
C GLY A 430 8.27 27.43 -14.26
N GLY A 431 7.38 27.42 -15.28
CA GLY A 431 7.44 26.52 -16.44
C GLY A 431 7.00 25.07 -16.16
N LYS A 432 6.49 24.74 -14.96
CA LYS A 432 6.06 23.40 -14.58
C LYS A 432 4.54 23.36 -14.34
N ASN A 433 3.84 22.35 -14.86
CA ASN A 433 2.45 22.10 -14.50
C ASN A 433 2.36 21.32 -13.18
N VAL A 434 1.17 21.19 -12.63
CA VAL A 434 0.95 20.57 -11.31
C VAL A 434 1.34 19.08 -11.30
N ASP A 435 1.15 18.34 -12.38
CA ASP A 435 1.56 16.93 -12.48
C ASP A 435 3.09 16.80 -12.46
N ALA A 436 3.79 17.64 -13.23
CA ALA A 436 5.24 17.67 -13.23
C ALA A 436 5.83 17.97 -11.84
N LEU A 437 5.24 18.92 -11.09
CA LEU A 437 5.67 19.20 -9.72
C LEU A 437 5.38 18.03 -8.77
N THR A 438 4.20 17.42 -8.85
CA THR A 438 3.83 16.33 -7.95
C THR A 438 4.61 15.04 -8.20
N ARG A 439 5.17 14.85 -9.40
CA ARG A 439 6.05 13.73 -9.75
C ARG A 439 7.50 13.93 -9.33
N MET A 440 7.90 15.13 -8.96
CA MET A 440 9.23 15.38 -8.40
C MET A 440 9.34 14.73 -7.03
N SER A 441 10.55 14.27 -6.67
CA SER A 441 10.83 13.91 -5.28
C SER A 441 10.66 15.13 -4.38
N ILE A 442 10.31 14.91 -3.12
CA ILE A 442 10.11 15.99 -2.13
C ILE A 442 11.35 16.87 -2.06
N GLU A 443 12.54 16.30 -2.15
CA GLU A 443 13.79 17.04 -2.18
C GLU A 443 13.90 17.97 -3.38
N LEU A 444 13.63 17.49 -4.59
CA LEU A 444 13.66 18.31 -5.80
C LEU A 444 12.55 19.37 -5.79
N LEU A 445 11.40 19.03 -5.23
CA LEU A 445 10.30 19.98 -5.10
C LEU A 445 10.62 21.08 -4.10
N GLU A 446 11.28 20.77 -2.99
CA GLU A 446 11.77 21.76 -2.02
C GLU A 446 12.77 22.71 -2.67
N GLN A 447 13.74 22.17 -3.45
CA GLN A 447 14.70 22.96 -4.21
C GLN A 447 14.00 23.86 -5.24
N PHE A 448 12.99 23.33 -5.94
CA PHE A 448 12.19 24.12 -6.89
C PHE A 448 11.54 25.34 -6.21
N PHE A 449 10.88 25.13 -5.05
CA PHE A 449 10.23 26.22 -4.32
C PHE A 449 11.23 27.21 -3.67
N ARG A 450 12.46 26.78 -3.37
CA ARG A 450 13.53 27.71 -2.92
C ARG A 450 14.04 28.59 -4.04
N GLY A 451 14.12 28.07 -5.27
CA GLY A 451 14.57 28.79 -6.44
C GLY A 451 13.47 29.46 -7.27
N LEU A 452 12.20 29.37 -6.83
CA LEU A 452 11.08 29.92 -7.57
C LEU A 452 11.13 31.46 -7.58
N THR A 453 11.21 32.03 -8.78
CA THR A 453 11.13 33.47 -9.01
C THR A 453 9.75 33.83 -9.51
N LEU A 454 9.10 34.77 -8.83
CA LEU A 454 7.76 35.28 -9.15
C LEU A 454 7.86 36.78 -9.42
N THR A 455 6.89 37.32 -10.15
CA THR A 455 6.76 38.79 -10.27
C THR A 455 6.35 39.39 -8.90
N PRO A 456 6.62 40.65 -8.61
CA PRO A 456 6.28 41.28 -7.34
C PRO A 456 4.80 41.13 -6.93
N ARG A 457 3.90 41.18 -7.91
CA ARG A 457 2.45 40.98 -7.69
C ARG A 457 2.16 39.48 -7.35
N GLN A 458 2.78 38.54 -8.07
CA GLN A 458 2.61 37.13 -7.79
C GLN A 458 3.23 36.76 -6.44
N GLU A 459 4.37 37.33 -6.09
CA GLU A 459 5.02 37.12 -4.79
C GLU A 459 4.11 37.53 -3.64
N GLN A 460 3.48 38.71 -3.73
CA GLN A 460 2.55 39.21 -2.72
C GLN A 460 1.35 38.25 -2.52
N ILE A 461 0.83 37.68 -3.60
CA ILE A 461 -0.30 36.72 -3.56
C ILE A 461 0.15 35.35 -3.04
N ALA A 462 1.31 34.88 -3.49
CA ALA A 462 1.79 33.51 -3.25
C ALA A 462 2.56 33.35 -1.94
N HIS A 463 3.05 34.42 -1.32
CA HIS A 463 3.96 34.39 -0.16
C HIS A 463 3.54 33.40 0.93
N GLN A 464 2.31 33.55 1.42
CA GLN A 464 1.82 32.67 2.50
C GLN A 464 1.64 31.23 2.04
N ILE A 465 1.19 31.02 0.79
CA ILE A 465 0.98 29.68 0.23
C ILE A 465 2.34 28.95 0.07
N VAL A 466 3.34 29.63 -0.48
CA VAL A 466 4.68 29.08 -0.68
C VAL A 466 5.37 28.80 0.65
N LYS A 467 5.19 29.67 1.65
CA LYS A 467 5.69 29.46 3.02
C LYS A 467 5.16 28.16 3.61
N GLU A 468 3.83 27.92 3.50
CA GLU A 468 3.20 26.69 4.01
C GLU A 468 3.66 25.43 3.26
N ILE A 469 3.79 25.53 1.92
CA ILE A 469 4.32 24.41 1.12
C ILE A 469 5.74 24.07 1.57
N ARG A 470 6.62 25.06 1.71
CA ARG A 470 8.02 24.86 2.13
C ARG A 470 8.12 24.26 3.52
N ALA A 471 7.32 24.73 4.46
CA ALA A 471 7.30 24.19 5.81
C ALA A 471 6.94 22.69 5.82
N ARG A 472 5.87 22.30 5.11
CA ARG A 472 5.43 20.90 5.03
C ARG A 472 6.43 20.00 4.29
N LEU A 473 7.05 20.50 3.21
CA LEU A 473 8.11 19.76 2.52
C LEU A 473 9.32 19.53 3.44
N GLY A 474 9.72 20.56 4.20
CA GLY A 474 10.79 20.46 5.18
C GLY A 474 10.50 19.42 6.27
N PHE A 475 9.27 19.33 6.77
CA PHE A 475 8.89 18.29 7.74
C PHE A 475 8.99 16.88 7.15
N LEU A 476 8.56 16.68 5.90
CA LEU A 476 8.71 15.39 5.21
C LEU A 476 10.18 15.02 5.00
N THR A 477 11.03 15.98 4.70
CA THR A 477 12.49 15.80 4.60
C THR A 477 13.10 15.41 5.95
N ASN A 478 12.68 16.06 7.04
CA ASN A 478 13.19 15.79 8.38
C ASN A 478 12.82 14.40 8.92
N VAL A 479 11.69 13.83 8.49
CA VAL A 479 11.32 12.45 8.85
C VAL A 479 11.86 11.40 7.87
N GLY A 480 12.80 11.78 6.98
CA GLY A 480 13.47 10.85 6.05
C GLY A 480 12.63 10.41 4.85
N LEU A 481 11.65 11.22 4.42
CA LEU A 481 10.76 10.93 3.28
C LEU A 481 11.08 11.77 2.03
N ASN A 482 12.27 12.34 1.95
CA ASN A 482 12.73 13.20 0.86
C ASN A 482 12.69 12.55 -0.54
N TYR A 483 12.74 11.21 -0.61
CA TYR A 483 12.71 10.42 -1.84
C TYR A 483 11.30 10.21 -2.40
N LEU A 484 10.24 10.40 -1.60
CA LEU A 484 8.86 10.22 -2.05
C LEU A 484 8.45 11.31 -3.03
N THR A 485 7.42 11.01 -3.84
CA THR A 485 6.75 11.99 -4.70
C THR A 485 5.35 12.28 -4.19
N LEU A 486 4.86 13.51 -4.36
CA LEU A 486 3.50 13.87 -3.96
C LEU A 486 2.42 13.12 -4.75
N ALA A 487 2.72 12.70 -5.98
CA ALA A 487 1.82 11.92 -6.83
C ALA A 487 1.67 10.45 -6.39
N ARG A 488 2.58 9.92 -5.54
CA ARG A 488 2.56 8.53 -5.10
C ARG A 488 1.26 8.21 -4.37
N SER A 489 0.61 7.12 -4.79
CA SER A 489 -0.63 6.67 -4.16
C SER A 489 -0.39 6.24 -2.70
N ALA A 490 -1.26 6.68 -1.79
CA ALA A 490 -1.17 6.31 -0.38
C ALA A 490 -1.33 4.79 -0.15
N THR A 491 -2.00 4.09 -1.06
CA THR A 491 -2.17 2.63 -1.01
C THR A 491 -0.88 1.85 -1.29
N THR A 492 0.13 2.49 -1.86
CA THR A 492 1.44 1.88 -2.19
C THR A 492 2.52 2.17 -1.15
N LEU A 493 2.18 2.90 -0.10
CA LEU A 493 3.12 3.25 0.97
C LEU A 493 3.32 2.05 1.91
N ALA A 494 4.55 1.86 2.36
CA ALA A 494 4.85 0.98 3.47
C ALA A 494 4.23 1.52 4.77
N GLY A 495 4.01 0.65 5.77
CA GLY A 495 3.44 1.05 7.06
C GLY A 495 4.21 2.19 7.71
N GLY A 496 5.54 2.09 7.78
CA GLY A 496 6.40 3.14 8.32
C GLY A 496 6.41 4.42 7.50
N GLU A 497 6.34 4.37 6.16
CA GLU A 497 6.20 5.57 5.31
C GLU A 497 4.91 6.32 5.62
N SER A 498 3.78 5.59 5.73
CA SER A 498 2.47 6.18 6.04
C SER A 498 2.45 6.83 7.42
N GLN A 499 3.03 6.17 8.41
CA GLN A 499 3.14 6.68 9.79
C GLN A 499 3.96 7.97 9.85
N ARG A 500 5.12 8.01 9.19
CA ARG A 500 5.98 9.21 9.14
C ARG A 500 5.34 10.38 8.38
N ILE A 501 4.54 10.11 7.33
CA ILE A 501 3.74 11.15 6.68
C ILE A 501 2.77 11.79 7.68
N ARG A 502 2.09 10.98 8.49
CA ARG A 502 1.19 11.50 9.53
C ARG A 502 1.95 12.29 10.59
N LEU A 503 3.08 11.76 11.05
CA LEU A 503 3.95 12.46 12.01
C LEU A 503 4.37 13.84 11.45
N ALA A 504 4.84 13.91 10.20
CA ALA A 504 5.21 15.16 9.53
C ALA A 504 4.02 16.14 9.44
N THR A 505 2.81 15.64 9.16
CA THR A 505 1.59 16.46 9.10
C THR A 505 1.24 17.02 10.48
N GLN A 506 1.38 16.23 11.55
CA GLN A 506 1.11 16.68 12.92
C GLN A 506 2.11 17.71 13.42
N ILE A 507 3.39 17.54 13.10
CA ILE A 507 4.43 18.56 13.41
C ILE A 507 4.11 19.88 12.69
N GLY A 508 3.65 19.80 11.45
CA GLY A 508 3.22 20.95 10.66
C GLY A 508 2.06 21.72 11.27
N SER A 509 1.25 21.10 12.11
CA SER A 509 0.15 21.77 12.82
C SER A 509 0.63 22.66 13.98
N ALA A 510 1.89 22.49 14.43
CA ALA A 510 2.51 23.22 15.55
C ALA A 510 1.67 23.22 16.84
N LEU A 511 0.92 22.14 17.10
CA LEU A 511 0.13 21.98 18.32
C LEU A 511 1.03 21.87 19.54
N VAL A 512 0.60 22.49 20.64
CA VAL A 512 1.31 22.53 21.93
C VAL A 512 0.42 21.94 23.02
N GLY A 513 1.02 21.26 23.99
CA GLY A 513 0.30 20.66 25.12
C GLY A 513 -0.51 19.41 24.74
N VAL A 514 -0.16 18.73 23.66
CA VAL A 514 -0.78 17.50 23.17
C VAL A 514 -0.04 16.28 23.67
N LEU A 515 -0.76 15.18 23.88
CA LEU A 515 -0.21 13.86 24.13
C LEU A 515 -0.13 13.10 22.81
N TYR A 516 1.07 12.87 22.29
CA TYR A 516 1.29 12.03 21.13
C TYR A 516 1.62 10.60 21.54
N ILE A 517 0.95 9.63 20.91
CA ILE A 517 1.21 8.22 21.13
C ILE A 517 1.61 7.59 19.79
N LEU A 518 2.82 7.06 19.71
CA LEU A 518 3.42 6.52 18.50
C LEU A 518 3.71 5.03 18.67
N ASP A 519 3.37 4.24 17.66
CA ASP A 519 3.60 2.80 17.59
C ASP A 519 4.80 2.51 16.68
N GLU A 520 5.96 2.20 17.28
CA GLU A 520 7.20 1.80 16.60
C GLU A 520 7.57 2.70 15.39
N PRO A 521 7.78 4.01 15.59
CA PRO A 521 8.00 4.94 14.48
C PRO A 521 9.34 4.74 13.75
N SER A 522 10.30 3.99 14.32
CA SER A 522 11.59 3.63 13.72
C SER A 522 11.50 2.52 12.67
N ILE A 523 10.32 1.87 12.52
CA ILE A 523 10.13 0.73 11.61
C ILE A 523 10.57 1.03 10.18
N GLY A 524 11.37 0.11 9.60
CA GLY A 524 11.84 0.19 8.22
C GLY A 524 12.80 1.35 7.96
N LEU A 525 13.36 1.95 9.01
CA LEU A 525 14.37 2.99 8.92
C LEU A 525 15.78 2.41 8.95
N HIS A 526 16.62 2.93 8.09
CA HIS A 526 18.06 2.85 8.25
C HIS A 526 18.49 3.72 9.45
N GLN A 527 19.54 3.34 10.19
CA GLN A 527 19.98 4.06 11.38
C GLN A 527 20.20 5.56 11.15
N ARG A 528 20.77 5.94 10.03
CA ARG A 528 20.89 7.35 9.59
C ARG A 528 19.56 8.12 9.56
N ASP A 529 18.50 7.45 9.10
CA ASP A 529 17.17 8.07 9.00
C ASP A 529 16.48 8.07 10.38
N ASN A 530 16.82 7.10 11.25
CA ASN A 530 16.38 7.04 12.65
C ASN A 530 16.91 8.25 13.44
N ASP A 531 18.17 8.62 13.27
CA ASP A 531 18.75 9.81 13.91
C ASP A 531 17.94 11.08 13.60
N ARG A 532 17.47 11.24 12.35
CA ARG A 532 16.62 12.37 11.93
C ARG A 532 15.24 12.32 12.58
N LEU A 533 14.67 11.13 12.68
CA LEU A 533 13.40 10.92 13.38
C LEU A 533 13.52 11.31 14.86
N LEU A 534 14.57 10.86 15.55
CA LEU A 534 14.83 11.18 16.95
C LEU A 534 15.00 12.69 17.18
N ALA A 535 15.72 13.38 16.30
CA ALA A 535 15.83 14.84 16.34
C ALA A 535 14.46 15.51 16.19
N THR A 536 13.60 14.96 15.33
CA THR A 536 12.24 15.46 15.12
C THR A 536 11.35 15.23 16.35
N LEU A 537 11.41 14.06 17.00
CA LEU A 537 10.68 13.77 18.23
C LEU A 537 11.12 14.68 19.38
N LYS A 538 12.43 14.95 19.50
CA LYS A 538 12.95 15.93 20.46
C LYS A 538 12.37 17.33 20.23
N THR A 539 12.35 17.77 18.99
CA THR A 539 11.73 19.06 18.62
C THR A 539 10.26 19.12 19.02
N LEU A 540 9.51 18.04 18.77
CA LEU A 540 8.09 17.97 19.11
C LEU A 540 7.87 18.00 20.65
N ARG A 541 8.74 17.31 21.41
CA ARG A 541 8.77 17.38 22.88
C ARG A 541 9.07 18.81 23.37
N ASP A 542 10.10 19.42 22.81
CA ASP A 542 10.59 20.74 23.23
C ASP A 542 9.59 21.87 22.94
N LEU A 543 8.62 21.64 22.04
CA LEU A 543 7.44 22.49 21.86
C LEU A 543 6.44 22.42 23.02
N GLY A 544 6.67 21.58 24.06
CA GLY A 544 5.79 21.43 25.20
C GLY A 544 4.76 20.32 25.05
N ASN A 545 5.06 19.28 24.28
CA ASN A 545 4.21 18.11 24.09
C ASN A 545 4.73 16.93 24.89
N THR A 546 3.82 16.03 25.29
CA THR A 546 4.16 14.74 25.88
C THR A 546 4.16 13.67 24.79
N LEU A 547 5.23 12.90 24.68
CA LEU A 547 5.34 11.82 23.70
C LEU A 547 5.44 10.48 24.42
N ILE A 548 4.55 9.55 24.11
CA ILE A 548 4.63 8.14 24.50
C ILE A 548 4.94 7.34 23.24
N VAL A 549 6.07 6.67 23.21
CA VAL A 549 6.54 5.92 22.03
C VAL A 549 6.72 4.45 22.45
N ILE A 550 6.00 3.55 21.79
CA ILE A 550 6.27 2.12 21.90
C ILE A 550 7.46 1.83 21.00
N GLU A 551 8.56 1.32 21.57
CA GLU A 551 9.77 1.07 20.78
C GLU A 551 10.61 -0.10 21.32
N HIS A 552 11.39 -0.66 20.40
CA HIS A 552 12.37 -1.70 20.62
C HIS A 552 13.78 -1.29 20.17
N ASP A 553 13.91 -0.11 19.57
CA ASP A 553 15.18 0.42 19.07
C ASP A 553 16.03 0.98 20.22
N GLU A 554 17.30 0.58 20.28
CA GLU A 554 18.24 0.99 21.31
C GLU A 554 18.48 2.50 21.34
N ASP A 555 18.66 3.13 20.18
CA ASP A 555 18.95 4.57 20.08
C ASP A 555 17.76 5.40 20.56
N THR A 556 16.54 4.94 20.29
CA THR A 556 15.31 5.56 20.77
C THR A 556 15.22 5.48 22.30
N MET A 557 15.49 4.30 22.88
CA MET A 557 15.51 4.13 24.35
C MET A 557 16.61 4.97 25.01
N ARG A 558 17.81 5.07 24.42
CA ARG A 558 18.90 5.93 24.90
C ARG A 558 18.57 7.42 24.83
N THR A 559 17.68 7.79 23.92
CA THR A 559 17.25 9.19 23.70
C THR A 559 16.10 9.60 24.63
N ALA A 560 15.38 8.64 25.20
CA ALA A 560 14.21 8.87 26.03
C ALA A 560 14.54 9.59 27.34
N ASP A 561 13.62 10.43 27.80
CA ASP A 561 13.68 11.03 29.14
C ASP A 561 13.27 10.01 30.22
N VAL A 562 12.31 9.13 29.88
CA VAL A 562 11.79 8.07 30.75
C VAL A 562 11.59 6.79 29.92
N VAL A 563 11.96 5.66 30.46
CA VAL A 563 11.71 4.34 29.91
C VAL A 563 10.80 3.55 30.83
N VAL A 564 9.75 2.97 30.29
CA VAL A 564 8.81 2.09 30.98
C VAL A 564 8.95 0.70 30.39
N ASP A 565 9.46 -0.25 31.19
CA ASP A 565 9.62 -1.64 30.76
C ASP A 565 8.48 -2.50 31.29
N ILE A 566 7.80 -3.21 30.37
CA ILE A 566 6.64 -4.06 30.66
C ILE A 566 6.98 -5.52 30.44
N GLY A 567 6.75 -6.34 31.47
CA GLY A 567 7.09 -7.76 31.44
C GLY A 567 6.38 -8.56 32.55
N PRO A 568 7.03 -9.59 33.07
CA PRO A 568 8.33 -10.17 32.66
C PRO A 568 8.26 -11.00 31.39
N GLY A 569 7.06 -11.51 31.03
CA GLY A 569 6.81 -12.38 29.88
C GLY A 569 5.86 -11.78 28.85
N ALA A 570 5.27 -12.65 28.03
CA ALA A 570 4.27 -12.30 27.01
C ALA A 570 2.89 -12.89 27.40
N GLY A 571 1.81 -12.27 26.91
CA GLY A 571 0.44 -12.72 27.19
C GLY A 571 0.11 -12.70 28.67
N ALA A 572 -0.34 -13.83 29.25
CA ALA A 572 -0.70 -13.93 30.66
C ALA A 572 0.48 -13.75 31.64
N GLU A 573 1.69 -13.98 31.17
CA GLU A 573 2.92 -13.79 31.97
C GLU A 573 3.47 -12.36 31.89
N GLY A 574 2.88 -11.52 31.02
CA GLY A 574 3.17 -10.10 30.89
C GLY A 574 2.24 -9.24 31.75
N GLY A 575 2.17 -7.97 31.42
CA GLY A 575 1.22 -7.02 31.98
C GLY A 575 1.61 -6.35 33.29
N GLU A 576 2.87 -6.49 33.73
CA GLU A 576 3.40 -5.83 34.91
C GLU A 576 4.44 -4.77 34.51
N ILE A 577 4.50 -3.67 35.25
CA ILE A 577 5.58 -2.68 35.11
C ILE A 577 6.79 -3.18 35.88
N LEU A 578 7.83 -3.55 35.14
CA LEU A 578 9.10 -3.98 35.79
C LEU A 578 9.92 -2.78 36.24
N THR A 579 9.95 -1.73 35.44
CA THR A 579 10.69 -0.49 35.74
C THR A 579 10.00 0.69 35.06
N SER A 580 10.00 1.83 35.77
CA SER A 580 9.60 3.13 35.20
C SER A 580 10.59 4.17 35.75
N GLY A 581 11.48 4.64 34.87
CA GLY A 581 12.54 5.58 35.29
C GLY A 581 13.50 5.90 34.16
N THR A 582 14.75 6.10 34.49
CA THR A 582 15.82 6.33 33.50
C THR A 582 16.23 5.01 32.84
N LEU A 583 16.93 5.10 31.70
CA LEU A 583 17.48 3.90 31.06
C LEU A 583 18.40 3.11 32.01
N ALA A 584 19.13 3.79 32.89
CA ALA A 584 19.98 3.13 33.88
C ALA A 584 19.17 2.23 34.84
N ASP A 585 17.99 2.70 35.27
CA ASP A 585 17.11 1.91 36.15
C ASP A 585 16.61 0.63 35.44
N VAL A 586 16.39 0.66 34.10
CA VAL A 586 16.03 -0.51 33.31
C VAL A 586 17.20 -1.48 33.15
N ILE A 587 18.41 -0.95 32.91
CA ILE A 587 19.65 -1.75 32.79
C ILE A 587 19.97 -2.47 34.07
N ASP A 588 19.81 -1.81 35.23
CA ASP A 588 20.14 -2.35 36.54
C ASP A 588 19.10 -3.35 37.07
N ASN A 589 17.91 -3.38 36.51
CA ASN A 589 16.88 -4.34 36.89
C ASN A 589 17.23 -5.77 36.39
N PRO A 590 17.45 -6.74 37.28
CA PRO A 590 17.79 -8.11 36.88
C PRO A 590 16.64 -8.86 36.23
N GLN A 591 15.37 -8.44 36.43
CA GLN A 591 14.18 -9.05 35.83
C GLN A 591 13.87 -8.48 34.44
N SER A 592 14.50 -7.36 34.08
CA SER A 592 14.32 -6.75 32.80
C SER A 592 15.07 -7.49 31.68
N GLU A 593 14.33 -8.11 30.77
CA GLU A 593 14.90 -8.72 29.57
C GLU A 593 15.52 -7.65 28.66
N THR A 594 14.86 -6.51 28.54
CA THR A 594 15.37 -5.32 27.82
C THR A 594 16.70 -4.87 28.44
N GLY A 595 16.76 -4.73 29.77
CA GLY A 595 17.97 -4.36 30.49
C GLY A 595 19.10 -5.38 30.35
N ALA A 596 18.77 -6.67 30.21
CA ALA A 596 19.77 -7.72 30.00
C ALA A 596 20.47 -7.56 28.61
N TYR A 597 19.75 -7.20 27.56
CA TYR A 597 20.34 -6.94 26.25
C TYR A 597 21.10 -5.60 26.21
N LEU A 598 20.52 -4.53 26.73
CA LEU A 598 21.17 -3.21 26.77
C LEU A 598 22.44 -3.15 27.61
N SER A 599 22.56 -3.98 28.66
CA SER A 599 23.77 -4.11 29.47
C SER A 599 24.80 -5.03 28.85
N GLY A 600 24.46 -5.80 27.79
CA GLY A 600 25.30 -6.85 27.23
C GLY A 600 25.37 -8.13 28.07
N ARG A 601 24.54 -8.28 29.12
CA ARG A 601 24.37 -9.57 29.84
C ARG A 601 23.82 -10.66 28.91
N LYS A 602 22.97 -10.28 27.98
CA LYS A 602 22.52 -11.09 26.83
C LYS A 602 22.84 -10.35 25.54
N PHE A 603 23.18 -11.05 24.49
CA PHE A 603 23.52 -10.48 23.19
C PHE A 603 23.31 -11.48 22.08
N ILE A 604 23.14 -11.00 20.85
CA ILE A 604 23.09 -11.80 19.64
C ILE A 604 24.51 -11.95 19.12
N PRO A 605 25.07 -13.18 19.07
CA PRO A 605 26.48 -13.39 18.74
C PRO A 605 26.75 -13.18 17.25
N ILE A 606 27.95 -12.72 16.92
CA ILE A 606 28.46 -12.69 15.55
C ILE A 606 28.95 -14.10 15.20
N PRO A 607 28.56 -14.68 14.04
CA PRO A 607 29.05 -15.99 13.60
C PRO A 607 30.57 -16.00 13.49
N ARG A 608 31.24 -17.00 14.08
CA ARG A 608 32.72 -17.15 14.01
C ARG A 608 33.21 -17.36 12.58
N ARG A 609 32.41 -17.99 11.74
CA ARG A 609 32.73 -18.27 10.35
C ARG A 609 31.51 -17.97 9.47
N ARG A 610 31.72 -17.23 8.39
CA ARG A 610 30.69 -16.99 7.39
C ARG A 610 30.60 -18.24 6.49
N ARG A 611 29.34 -18.61 6.12
CA ARG A 611 29.12 -19.72 5.18
C ARG A 611 29.46 -19.28 3.78
N GLU A 612 30.08 -20.19 3.01
CA GLU A 612 30.38 -19.94 1.61
C GLU A 612 29.17 -20.27 0.73
N PRO A 613 28.87 -19.44 -0.29
CA PRO A 613 27.79 -19.70 -1.24
C PRO A 613 28.00 -21.01 -1.99
N ARG A 614 26.98 -21.87 -2.06
CA ARG A 614 26.97 -23.11 -2.87
C ARG A 614 26.76 -22.85 -4.35
N GLY A 615 26.30 -21.68 -4.72
CA GLY A 615 26.01 -21.25 -6.08
C GLY A 615 25.61 -19.80 -6.14
N TRP A 616 25.29 -19.33 -7.33
CA TRP A 616 24.93 -17.95 -7.55
C TRP A 616 23.73 -17.83 -8.47
N LEU A 617 22.90 -16.82 -8.19
CA LEU A 617 21.81 -16.36 -9.03
C LEU A 617 22.15 -14.96 -9.53
N ASP A 618 22.37 -14.83 -10.85
CA ASP A 618 22.73 -13.57 -11.47
C ASP A 618 21.50 -12.91 -12.08
N VAL A 619 21.21 -11.67 -11.71
CA VAL A 619 20.17 -10.83 -12.29
C VAL A 619 20.88 -9.64 -12.95
N ASN A 620 20.77 -9.55 -14.27
CA ASN A 620 21.43 -8.52 -15.04
C ASN A 620 20.46 -7.45 -15.53
N ASN A 621 20.96 -6.21 -15.58
CA ASN A 621 20.26 -5.05 -16.11
C ASN A 621 18.87 -4.81 -15.45
N ALA A 622 18.84 -4.82 -14.12
CA ALA A 622 17.62 -4.53 -13.35
C ALA A 622 17.28 -3.03 -13.46
N ARG A 623 16.08 -2.69 -13.98
CA ARG A 623 15.65 -1.32 -14.31
C ARG A 623 14.25 -0.96 -13.78
N ALA A 624 13.80 -1.60 -12.75
CA ALA A 624 12.51 -1.25 -12.14
C ALA A 624 12.63 0.01 -11.27
N ASN A 625 11.64 0.88 -11.31
CA ASN A 625 11.54 2.12 -10.52
C ASN A 625 12.87 2.95 -10.57
N ASN A 626 13.53 3.11 -9.42
CA ASN A 626 14.78 3.87 -9.32
C ASN A 626 16.04 3.10 -9.65
N LEU A 627 15.96 1.80 -9.96
CA LEU A 627 17.14 1.00 -10.29
C LEU A 627 17.77 1.43 -11.63
N ARG A 628 19.10 1.63 -11.63
CA ARG A 628 19.85 2.21 -12.75
C ARG A 628 20.46 1.19 -13.72
N GLY A 629 19.77 0.05 -13.96
CA GLY A 629 20.31 -0.99 -14.83
C GLY A 629 21.44 -1.78 -14.17
N ILE A 630 21.25 -2.15 -12.92
CA ILE A 630 22.30 -2.80 -12.11
C ILE A 630 22.37 -4.30 -12.37
N ASP A 631 23.58 -4.83 -12.22
CA ASP A 631 23.87 -6.26 -12.24
C ASP A 631 24.13 -6.75 -10.82
N VAL A 632 23.32 -7.70 -10.36
CA VAL A 632 23.36 -8.19 -8.99
C VAL A 632 23.48 -9.70 -8.96
N ARG A 633 24.40 -10.22 -8.13
CA ARG A 633 24.59 -11.64 -7.85
C ARG A 633 24.09 -11.95 -6.46
N PHE A 634 23.14 -12.86 -6.36
CA PHE A 634 22.60 -13.35 -5.10
C PHE A 634 23.24 -14.71 -4.75
N PRO A 635 23.81 -14.86 -3.55
CA PRO A 635 24.41 -16.11 -3.11
C PRO A 635 23.34 -17.15 -2.80
N LEU A 636 23.60 -18.42 -3.11
CA LEU A 636 22.70 -19.53 -2.81
C LEU A 636 23.23 -20.39 -1.67
N GLY A 637 22.32 -20.94 -0.85
CA GLY A 637 22.64 -21.82 0.27
C GLY A 637 23.21 -21.12 1.50
N VAL A 638 22.99 -19.82 1.64
CA VAL A 638 23.49 -18.99 2.75
C VAL A 638 22.40 -18.05 3.26
N PHE A 639 22.69 -17.38 4.38
CA PHE A 639 21.88 -16.29 4.89
C PHE A 639 22.40 -14.96 4.34
N ALA A 640 21.63 -14.32 3.47
CA ALA A 640 21.99 -13.07 2.85
C ALA A 640 21.04 -11.94 3.24
N ALA A 641 21.54 -10.70 3.34
CA ALA A 641 20.72 -9.55 3.59
C ALA A 641 20.92 -8.46 2.51
N VAL A 642 19.82 -7.80 2.14
CA VAL A 642 19.81 -6.60 1.29
C VAL A 642 19.60 -5.41 2.20
N THR A 643 20.60 -4.52 2.22
CA THR A 643 20.67 -3.36 3.11
C THR A 643 20.69 -2.04 2.33
N GLY A 644 20.75 -0.92 3.01
CA GLY A 644 20.88 0.43 2.44
C GLY A 644 19.83 1.39 2.98
N VAL A 645 20.00 2.68 2.73
CA VAL A 645 19.12 3.74 3.21
C VAL A 645 17.67 3.59 2.73
N SER A 646 16.74 4.26 3.40
CA SER A 646 15.33 4.26 3.01
C SER A 646 15.17 4.80 1.58
N GLY A 647 14.36 4.10 0.75
CA GLY A 647 14.16 4.48 -0.66
C GLY A 647 15.31 4.16 -1.62
N SER A 648 16.39 3.46 -1.19
CA SER A 648 17.53 3.11 -2.06
C SER A 648 17.22 2.10 -3.17
N GLY A 649 16.05 1.43 -3.10
CA GLY A 649 15.61 0.48 -4.12
C GLY A 649 15.62 -0.99 -3.66
N LYS A 650 15.80 -1.29 -2.38
CA LYS A 650 15.84 -2.66 -1.82
C LYS A 650 14.62 -3.50 -2.20
N SER A 651 13.44 -3.04 -1.83
CA SER A 651 12.17 -3.75 -2.12
C SER A 651 11.92 -3.83 -3.63
N THR A 652 12.35 -2.82 -4.41
CA THR A 652 12.29 -2.85 -5.87
C THR A 652 13.18 -3.97 -6.43
N LEU A 653 14.43 -4.07 -5.98
CA LEU A 653 15.36 -5.11 -6.41
C LEU A 653 14.86 -6.50 -6.04
N VAL A 654 14.38 -6.67 -4.81
CA VAL A 654 13.98 -7.99 -4.31
C VAL A 654 12.59 -8.37 -4.80
N ASN A 655 11.57 -7.52 -4.55
CA ASN A 655 10.17 -7.88 -4.80
C ASN A 655 9.77 -7.72 -6.27
N GLU A 656 10.15 -6.59 -6.93
CA GLU A 656 9.73 -6.29 -8.30
C GLU A 656 10.63 -6.93 -9.36
N VAL A 657 11.90 -7.19 -9.04
CA VAL A 657 12.83 -7.77 -10.00
C VAL A 657 13.09 -9.24 -9.67
N LEU A 658 13.72 -9.57 -8.53
CA LEU A 658 14.15 -10.92 -8.20
C LEU A 658 12.99 -11.91 -8.04
N VAL A 659 12.01 -11.58 -7.18
CA VAL A 659 10.84 -12.43 -6.92
C VAL A 659 10.04 -12.64 -8.22
N ARG A 660 9.85 -11.58 -9.01
CA ARG A 660 9.15 -11.66 -10.28
C ARG A 660 9.90 -12.53 -11.29
N ALA A 661 11.22 -12.37 -11.38
CA ALA A 661 12.08 -13.16 -12.26
C ALA A 661 12.07 -14.66 -11.90
N LEU A 662 12.16 -14.98 -10.61
CA LEU A 662 12.11 -16.35 -10.12
C LEU A 662 10.73 -16.98 -10.35
N ASN A 663 9.64 -16.25 -10.09
CA ASN A 663 8.29 -16.73 -10.38
C ASN A 663 8.09 -17.03 -11.87
N GLN A 664 8.61 -16.15 -12.74
CA GLN A 664 8.57 -16.37 -14.19
C GLN A 664 9.33 -17.63 -14.61
N HIS A 665 10.52 -17.84 -14.04
CA HIS A 665 11.31 -19.02 -14.34
C HIS A 665 10.66 -20.32 -13.83
N LEU A 666 10.22 -20.34 -12.56
CA LEU A 666 9.64 -21.52 -11.91
C LEU A 666 8.27 -21.89 -12.48
N HIS A 667 7.48 -20.91 -12.93
CA HIS A 667 6.13 -21.10 -13.47
C HIS A 667 6.05 -20.91 -14.99
N ARG A 668 7.19 -20.77 -15.70
CA ARG A 668 7.29 -20.62 -17.17
C ARG A 668 6.41 -19.49 -17.72
N GLN A 669 6.35 -18.38 -17.00
CA GLN A 669 5.62 -17.18 -17.43
C GLN A 669 6.47 -16.33 -18.39
N SER A 670 5.81 -15.51 -19.23
CA SER A 670 6.53 -14.61 -20.14
C SER A 670 7.39 -13.58 -19.39
N PRO A 671 8.58 -13.24 -19.90
CA PRO A 671 9.48 -12.27 -19.31
C PRO A 671 8.81 -10.89 -19.22
N GLY A 672 8.91 -10.24 -18.05
CA GLY A 672 8.49 -8.83 -17.87
C GLY A 672 9.69 -7.90 -18.08
N GLY A 673 9.46 -6.71 -18.61
CA GLY A 673 10.49 -5.76 -19.05
C GLY A 673 11.31 -5.05 -17.95
N THR A 674 11.38 -5.57 -16.72
CA THR A 674 12.07 -4.92 -15.58
C THR A 674 13.52 -5.38 -15.37
N TYR A 675 13.97 -6.38 -16.14
CA TYR A 675 15.35 -6.90 -16.09
C TYR A 675 15.76 -7.47 -17.46
N GLY A 676 17.07 -7.62 -17.68
CA GLY A 676 17.62 -8.20 -18.90
C GLY A 676 17.58 -9.73 -18.87
N THR A 677 18.45 -10.36 -18.09
CA THR A 677 18.58 -11.82 -18.00
C THR A 677 18.72 -12.31 -16.58
N VAL A 678 18.23 -13.55 -16.33
CA VAL A 678 18.44 -14.24 -15.06
C VAL A 678 19.17 -15.54 -15.33
N LYS A 679 20.28 -15.79 -14.62
CA LYS A 679 21.07 -17.02 -14.71
C LYS A 679 21.12 -17.70 -13.34
N GLY A 680 21.20 -19.02 -13.33
CA GLY A 680 21.30 -19.79 -12.08
C GLY A 680 19.98 -20.23 -11.47
N ALA A 681 18.82 -19.76 -11.96
CA ALA A 681 17.51 -20.08 -11.41
C ALA A 681 17.15 -21.58 -11.46
N ALA A 682 17.77 -22.37 -12.37
CA ALA A 682 17.59 -23.82 -12.44
C ALA A 682 18.12 -24.58 -11.20
N GLN A 683 18.93 -23.93 -10.34
CA GLN A 683 19.40 -24.50 -9.07
C GLN A 683 18.32 -24.51 -7.99
N LEU A 684 17.20 -23.80 -8.22
CA LEU A 684 16.09 -23.64 -7.29
C LEU A 684 14.88 -24.43 -7.75
N ASP A 685 14.13 -24.95 -6.81
CA ASP A 685 12.89 -25.69 -7.06
C ASP A 685 11.64 -24.98 -6.49
N LYS A 686 11.82 -24.06 -5.55
CA LYS A 686 10.71 -23.36 -4.89
C LYS A 686 11.13 -21.94 -4.48
N LEU A 687 10.21 -21.01 -4.64
CA LEU A 687 10.30 -19.66 -4.07
C LEU A 687 9.23 -19.50 -3.00
N VAL A 688 9.60 -18.96 -1.85
CA VAL A 688 8.70 -18.61 -0.75
C VAL A 688 8.92 -17.16 -0.37
N VAL A 689 7.90 -16.35 -0.51
CA VAL A 689 7.93 -14.94 -0.10
C VAL A 689 7.11 -14.78 1.18
N ILE A 690 7.73 -14.25 2.20
CA ILE A 690 7.16 -14.03 3.53
C ILE A 690 7.14 -12.52 3.80
N ASP A 691 6.00 -11.91 3.54
CA ASP A 691 5.74 -10.48 3.74
C ASP A 691 4.87 -10.25 4.99
N GLN A 692 4.69 -8.98 5.35
CA GLN A 692 3.87 -8.54 6.49
C GLN A 692 2.37 -8.55 6.22
N SER A 693 1.91 -8.99 5.04
CA SER A 693 0.49 -9.05 4.73
C SER A 693 -0.26 -10.02 5.68
N PRO A 694 -1.52 -9.72 6.04
CA PRO A 694 -2.29 -10.58 6.93
C PRO A 694 -2.40 -12.01 6.41
N ILE A 695 -2.44 -13.01 7.30
CA ILE A 695 -2.65 -14.43 6.95
C ILE A 695 -4.07 -14.72 6.42
N GLY A 696 -4.94 -13.72 6.43
CA GLY A 696 -6.29 -13.75 5.87
C GLY A 696 -7.00 -12.43 6.12
N ARG A 697 -8.02 -12.14 5.32
CA ARG A 697 -8.77 -10.88 5.36
C ARG A 697 -10.06 -10.96 6.18
N THR A 698 -10.44 -12.15 6.63
CA THR A 698 -11.68 -12.38 7.36
C THR A 698 -11.42 -12.87 8.78
N PRO A 699 -12.34 -12.65 9.72
CA PRO A 699 -12.23 -13.16 11.10
C PRO A 699 -12.17 -14.69 11.20
N ARG A 700 -12.50 -15.41 10.10
CA ARG A 700 -12.41 -16.88 10.01
C ARG A 700 -10.99 -17.41 9.84
N SER A 701 -10.12 -16.58 9.27
CA SER A 701 -8.70 -16.94 9.17
C SER A 701 -8.06 -16.75 10.55
N ASN A 702 -7.30 -17.75 11.00
CA ASN A 702 -6.59 -17.74 12.28
C ASN A 702 -5.33 -18.62 12.19
N PRO A 703 -4.43 -18.57 13.17
CA PRO A 703 -3.18 -19.36 13.17
C PRO A 703 -3.43 -20.86 12.97
N ALA A 704 -4.43 -21.44 13.64
CA ALA A 704 -4.73 -22.87 13.54
C ALA A 704 -5.17 -23.30 12.13
N THR A 705 -5.98 -22.47 11.45
CA THR A 705 -6.42 -22.77 10.08
C THR A 705 -5.33 -22.53 9.04
N TYR A 706 -4.55 -21.48 9.21
CA TYR A 706 -3.48 -21.13 8.27
C TYR A 706 -2.35 -22.17 8.24
N THR A 707 -1.93 -22.67 9.40
CA THR A 707 -0.91 -23.71 9.53
C THR A 707 -1.43 -25.12 9.15
N GLY A 708 -2.75 -25.24 8.96
CA GLY A 708 -3.42 -26.52 8.72
C GLY A 708 -3.42 -27.44 9.95
N THR A 709 -3.14 -26.92 11.14
CA THR A 709 -3.22 -27.67 12.41
C THR A 709 -4.67 -28.01 12.74
N PHE A 710 -5.57 -27.09 12.42
CA PHE A 710 -7.00 -27.25 12.71
C PHE A 710 -7.65 -28.41 11.95
N ASP A 711 -7.15 -28.81 10.79
CA ASP A 711 -7.66 -29.96 10.03
C ASP A 711 -7.42 -31.27 10.81
N HIS A 712 -6.23 -31.44 11.37
CA HIS A 712 -5.92 -32.59 12.22
C HIS A 712 -6.69 -32.61 13.53
N ILE A 713 -6.93 -31.42 14.14
CA ILE A 713 -7.75 -31.29 15.34
C ILE A 713 -9.21 -31.69 15.05
N ARG A 714 -9.79 -31.25 13.93
CA ARG A 714 -11.15 -31.63 13.52
C ARG A 714 -11.28 -33.13 13.27
N GLU A 715 -10.27 -33.71 12.63
CA GLU A 715 -10.18 -35.16 12.45
C GLU A 715 -10.18 -35.90 13.78
N LEU A 716 -9.34 -35.46 14.74
CA LEU A 716 -9.28 -36.00 16.08
C LEU A 716 -10.62 -35.95 16.81
N PHE A 717 -11.31 -34.79 16.76
CA PHE A 717 -12.63 -34.63 17.37
C PHE A 717 -13.67 -35.55 16.74
N SER A 718 -13.60 -35.85 15.44
CA SER A 718 -14.52 -36.79 14.79
C SER A 718 -14.29 -38.25 15.21
N LEU A 719 -13.11 -38.55 15.76
CA LEU A 719 -12.77 -39.90 16.24
C LEU A 719 -13.20 -40.15 17.70
N VAL A 720 -13.59 -39.12 18.45
CA VAL A 720 -14.08 -39.26 19.83
C VAL A 720 -15.33 -40.14 19.84
N PRO A 721 -15.48 -41.08 20.81
CA PRO A 721 -16.62 -42.00 20.87
C PRO A 721 -17.98 -41.31 20.73
N GLU A 722 -18.19 -40.19 21.41
CA GLU A 722 -19.42 -39.43 21.35
C GLU A 722 -19.71 -38.87 19.96
N ALA A 723 -18.70 -38.38 19.26
CA ALA A 723 -18.83 -37.88 17.88
C ALA A 723 -19.18 -39.03 16.91
N ARG A 724 -18.55 -40.19 17.10
CA ARG A 724 -18.86 -41.41 16.29
C ARG A 724 -20.29 -41.89 16.50
N MET A 725 -20.75 -41.97 17.75
CA MET A 725 -22.13 -42.35 18.05
C MET A 725 -23.16 -41.44 17.39
N ARG A 726 -22.83 -40.15 17.26
CA ARG A 726 -23.71 -39.14 16.63
C ARG A 726 -23.51 -39.05 15.11
N GLY A 727 -22.61 -39.83 14.53
CA GLY A 727 -22.28 -39.79 13.10
C GLY A 727 -21.61 -38.47 12.65
N TYR A 728 -20.88 -37.79 13.56
CA TYR A 728 -20.23 -36.53 13.26
C TYR A 728 -18.93 -36.73 12.48
N THR A 729 -18.89 -36.17 11.29
CA THR A 729 -17.70 -36.11 10.44
C THR A 729 -16.80 -34.92 10.78
N PRO A 730 -15.53 -34.82 10.29
CA PRO A 730 -14.67 -33.66 10.50
C PRO A 730 -15.28 -32.32 10.06
N GLY A 731 -16.24 -32.35 9.12
CA GLY A 731 -16.99 -31.19 8.66
C GLY A 731 -17.88 -30.58 9.76
N ARG A 732 -18.37 -31.37 10.71
CA ARG A 732 -19.15 -30.90 11.83
C ARG A 732 -18.37 -29.95 12.75
N PHE A 733 -17.08 -30.18 12.88
CA PHE A 733 -16.16 -29.42 13.70
C PHE A 733 -15.51 -28.24 12.94
N SER A 734 -16.05 -27.90 11.75
CA SER A 734 -15.63 -26.73 10.98
C SER A 734 -16.58 -25.57 11.22
N PHE A 735 -16.08 -24.43 11.65
CA PHE A 735 -16.86 -23.20 11.75
C PHE A 735 -17.16 -22.55 10.37
N ASN A 736 -16.58 -23.05 9.28
CA ASN A 736 -16.86 -22.59 7.91
C ASN A 736 -18.02 -23.37 7.23
N VAL A 737 -18.40 -24.53 7.75
CA VAL A 737 -19.36 -25.42 7.12
C VAL A 737 -20.68 -25.41 7.91
N LYS A 738 -21.80 -25.39 7.19
CA LYS A 738 -23.13 -25.52 7.79
C LYS A 738 -23.26 -26.84 8.57
N GLY A 739 -24.05 -26.79 9.64
CA GLY A 739 -24.36 -27.95 10.49
C GLY A 739 -23.66 -27.94 11.85
N GLY A 740 -22.37 -27.51 11.95
CA GLY A 740 -21.65 -27.41 13.23
C GLY A 740 -21.44 -26.00 13.74
N ARG A 741 -21.44 -25.02 12.84
CA ARG A 741 -21.23 -23.63 13.16
C ARG A 741 -22.45 -22.95 13.76
N CYS A 742 -22.25 -21.86 14.45
CA CYS A 742 -23.30 -20.93 14.82
C CYS A 742 -23.86 -20.27 13.55
N GLU A 743 -25.15 -20.41 13.27
CA GLU A 743 -25.75 -19.83 12.07
C GLU A 743 -26.02 -18.31 12.21
N ALA A 744 -26.14 -17.76 13.43
CA ALA A 744 -26.32 -16.32 13.66
C ALA A 744 -25.11 -15.50 13.19
N CYS A 745 -23.89 -15.91 13.55
CA CYS A 745 -22.66 -15.29 13.09
C CYS A 745 -21.99 -16.05 11.93
N GLN A 746 -22.61 -17.10 11.43
CA GLN A 746 -22.10 -17.97 10.37
C GLN A 746 -20.70 -18.54 10.64
N GLY A 747 -20.30 -18.64 11.90
CA GLY A 747 -19.01 -19.15 12.35
C GLY A 747 -17.92 -18.09 12.57
N ASP A 748 -18.23 -16.81 12.40
CA ASP A 748 -17.28 -15.72 12.62
C ASP A 748 -17.00 -15.51 14.13
N GLY A 749 -17.96 -15.85 15.00
CA GLY A 749 -17.88 -15.59 16.44
C GLY A 749 -18.23 -14.15 16.81
N ILE A 750 -18.12 -13.24 15.84
CA ILE A 750 -18.38 -11.81 15.97
C ILE A 750 -19.40 -11.38 14.91
N ILE A 751 -20.08 -10.28 15.16
CA ILE A 751 -21.00 -9.63 14.23
C ILE A 751 -20.38 -8.29 13.86
N LYS A 752 -20.21 -8.06 12.55
CA LYS A 752 -19.74 -6.78 12.01
C LYS A 752 -20.93 -5.83 11.95
N ILE A 753 -20.80 -4.68 12.58
CA ILE A 753 -21.75 -3.56 12.47
C ILE A 753 -21.10 -2.53 11.54
N GLU A 754 -21.65 -2.39 10.34
CA GLU A 754 -21.14 -1.43 9.36
C GLU A 754 -21.59 -0.01 9.73
N MET A 755 -20.61 0.87 9.86
CA MET A 755 -20.83 2.28 10.18
C MET A 755 -20.41 3.13 8.98
N HIS A 756 -21.38 3.73 8.27
CA HIS A 756 -21.14 4.43 6.99
C HIS A 756 -20.07 5.52 7.02
N PHE A 757 -19.80 6.15 8.16
CA PHE A 757 -18.84 7.26 8.30
C PHE A 757 -17.73 6.99 9.35
N LEU A 758 -17.77 5.87 10.05
CA LEU A 758 -16.85 5.47 11.10
C LEU A 758 -16.26 4.09 10.79
N PRO A 759 -15.16 3.70 11.41
CA PRO A 759 -14.66 2.33 11.32
C PRO A 759 -15.72 1.32 11.76
N ASP A 760 -15.79 0.19 11.08
CA ASP A 760 -16.71 -0.89 11.41
C ASP A 760 -16.46 -1.39 12.83
N VAL A 761 -17.53 -1.63 13.57
CA VAL A 761 -17.47 -2.18 14.93
C VAL A 761 -17.73 -3.68 14.90
N TYR A 762 -16.92 -4.44 15.63
CA TYR A 762 -17.04 -5.89 15.76
C TYR A 762 -17.46 -6.24 17.17
N VAL A 763 -18.65 -6.82 17.33
CA VAL A 763 -19.18 -7.23 18.64
C VAL A 763 -19.26 -8.76 18.72
N PRO A 764 -19.01 -9.38 19.90
CA PRO A 764 -19.22 -10.82 20.08
C PRO A 764 -20.64 -11.23 19.73
N CYS A 765 -20.80 -12.36 19.04
CA CYS A 765 -22.12 -12.89 18.71
C CYS A 765 -22.87 -13.27 19.98
N GLU A 766 -24.04 -12.72 20.22
CA GLU A 766 -24.87 -12.95 21.41
C GLU A 766 -25.30 -14.43 21.57
N VAL A 767 -25.53 -15.11 20.43
CA VAL A 767 -25.99 -16.51 20.42
C VAL A 767 -24.91 -17.49 20.84
N CYS A 768 -23.72 -17.36 20.25
CA CYS A 768 -22.61 -18.28 20.57
C CYS A 768 -21.59 -17.69 21.55
N LYS A 769 -21.75 -16.44 21.97
CA LYS A 769 -20.83 -15.71 22.87
C LYS A 769 -19.36 -15.84 22.43
N GLY A 770 -19.10 -15.63 21.14
CA GLY A 770 -17.76 -15.75 20.56
C GLY A 770 -17.30 -17.17 20.21
N ARG A 771 -18.00 -18.23 20.66
CA ARG A 771 -17.56 -19.63 20.53
C ARG A 771 -17.62 -20.22 19.11
N ARG A 772 -18.21 -19.53 18.13
CA ARG A 772 -18.28 -19.89 16.70
C ARG A 772 -19.15 -21.11 16.36
N TYR A 773 -19.49 -21.98 17.31
CA TYR A 773 -20.22 -23.27 17.11
C TYR A 773 -21.61 -23.24 17.73
N ASN A 774 -22.45 -24.17 17.28
CA ASN A 774 -23.74 -24.42 17.91
C ASN A 774 -23.56 -25.30 19.17
N ALA A 775 -24.59 -25.31 20.04
CA ALA A 775 -24.56 -26.02 21.32
C ALA A 775 -24.24 -27.52 21.16
N GLN A 776 -24.87 -28.18 20.18
CA GLN A 776 -24.68 -29.62 19.94
C GLN A 776 -23.25 -30.02 19.60
N THR A 777 -22.54 -29.17 18.84
CA THR A 777 -21.13 -29.42 18.51
C THR A 777 -20.23 -29.23 19.74
N LEU A 778 -20.59 -28.31 20.63
CA LEU A 778 -19.86 -28.02 21.88
C LEU A 778 -20.06 -29.08 22.97
N GLU A 779 -21.01 -29.99 22.83
CA GLU A 779 -21.16 -31.09 23.74
C GLU A 779 -20.02 -32.12 23.61
N VAL A 780 -19.46 -32.28 22.41
CA VAL A 780 -18.34 -33.19 22.17
C VAL A 780 -17.05 -32.65 22.77
N LYS A 781 -16.43 -33.44 23.65
CA LYS A 781 -15.18 -33.04 24.34
C LYS A 781 -14.06 -34.05 24.08
N TYR A 782 -12.86 -33.52 23.86
CA TYR A 782 -11.62 -34.29 23.85
C TYR A 782 -10.79 -33.91 25.10
N ARG A 783 -10.49 -34.88 25.98
CA ARG A 783 -9.84 -34.66 27.27
C ARG A 783 -10.47 -33.48 28.05
N GLY A 784 -11.80 -33.43 28.08
CA GLY A 784 -12.55 -32.42 28.84
C GLY A 784 -12.71 -31.06 28.16
N LYS A 785 -12.07 -30.81 27.02
CA LYS A 785 -12.12 -29.55 26.28
C LYS A 785 -12.98 -29.66 25.03
N THR A 786 -13.80 -28.64 24.74
CA THR A 786 -14.57 -28.52 23.52
C THR A 786 -13.68 -28.00 22.38
N ILE A 787 -14.17 -28.11 21.13
CA ILE A 787 -13.46 -27.56 19.96
C ILE A 787 -13.28 -26.02 20.06
N ALA A 788 -14.21 -25.32 20.72
CA ALA A 788 -14.10 -23.87 20.95
C ALA A 788 -13.05 -23.56 22.03
N ASP A 789 -12.97 -24.35 23.10
CA ASP A 789 -11.94 -24.17 24.13
C ASP A 789 -10.53 -24.35 23.54
N ILE A 790 -10.36 -25.26 22.57
CA ILE A 790 -9.09 -25.42 21.86
C ILE A 790 -8.72 -24.17 21.06
N LEU A 791 -9.70 -23.52 20.43
CA LEU A 791 -9.42 -22.28 19.70
C LEU A 791 -9.08 -21.11 20.65
N GLU A 792 -9.56 -21.13 21.87
CA GLU A 792 -9.24 -20.12 22.89
C GLU A 792 -7.90 -20.38 23.62
N MET A 793 -7.37 -21.61 23.51
CA MET A 793 -6.04 -21.91 24.08
C MET A 793 -4.94 -21.10 23.42
N ARG A 794 -3.95 -20.72 24.19
CA ARG A 794 -2.68 -20.26 23.66
C ARG A 794 -1.97 -21.41 22.94
N VAL A 795 -1.08 -21.03 22.00
CA VAL A 795 -0.35 -22.04 21.20
C VAL A 795 0.57 -22.90 22.07
N ASP A 796 1.23 -22.32 23.10
CA ASP A 796 2.06 -23.05 24.05
C ASP A 796 1.25 -24.07 24.86
N GLU A 797 0.12 -23.66 25.47
CA GLU A 797 -0.82 -24.53 26.16
C GLU A 797 -1.35 -25.64 25.25
N ALA A 798 -1.71 -25.29 24.00
CA ALA A 798 -2.18 -26.26 23.03
C ALA A 798 -1.06 -27.25 22.62
N SER A 799 0.19 -26.79 22.55
CA SER A 799 1.35 -27.65 22.26
C SER A 799 1.53 -28.70 23.35
N GLU A 800 1.44 -28.32 24.62
CA GLU A 800 1.50 -29.26 25.74
C GLU A 800 0.28 -30.20 25.76
N PHE A 801 -0.93 -29.66 25.54
CA PHE A 801 -2.16 -30.44 25.54
C PHE A 801 -2.16 -31.54 24.47
N PHE A 802 -1.59 -31.26 23.33
CA PHE A 802 -1.48 -32.20 22.20
C PHE A 802 -0.10 -32.90 22.11
N ALA A 803 0.73 -32.87 23.15
CA ALA A 803 2.08 -33.47 23.14
C ALA A 803 2.08 -34.94 22.67
N SER A 804 1.02 -35.70 22.98
CA SER A 804 0.83 -37.09 22.55
C SER A 804 0.34 -37.26 21.09
N ILE A 805 0.09 -36.19 20.36
CA ILE A 805 -0.40 -36.21 18.98
C ILE A 805 0.64 -35.57 18.05
N PRO A 806 1.61 -36.34 17.50
CA PRO A 806 2.76 -35.81 16.78
C PRO A 806 2.41 -34.86 15.61
N ARG A 807 1.33 -35.17 14.86
CA ARG A 807 0.87 -34.34 13.71
C ARG A 807 0.36 -32.97 14.11
N VAL A 808 -0.18 -32.81 15.31
CA VAL A 808 -0.65 -31.52 15.85
C VAL A 808 0.49 -30.85 16.59
N HIS A 809 1.16 -31.56 17.51
CA HIS A 809 2.25 -31.05 18.33
C HIS A 809 3.39 -30.45 17.48
N GLY A 810 3.88 -31.19 16.47
CA GLY A 810 4.98 -30.69 15.63
C GLY A 810 4.69 -29.36 14.93
N LYS A 811 3.42 -29.11 14.51
CA LYS A 811 3.03 -27.82 13.93
C LYS A 811 2.92 -26.71 14.98
N LEU A 812 2.42 -27.03 16.18
CA LEU A 812 2.31 -26.07 17.27
C LEU A 812 3.69 -25.69 17.81
N HIS A 813 4.58 -26.65 17.92
CA HIS A 813 5.97 -26.42 18.33
C HIS A 813 6.68 -25.44 17.39
N THR A 814 6.48 -25.56 16.05
CA THR A 814 7.09 -24.59 15.12
C THR A 814 6.54 -23.17 15.29
N ILE A 815 5.30 -23.00 15.79
CA ILE A 815 4.76 -21.67 16.12
C ILE A 815 5.40 -21.15 17.42
N CYS A 816 5.64 -22.02 18.40
CA CYS A 816 6.38 -21.66 19.62
C CYS A 816 7.83 -21.27 19.30
N ASP A 817 8.51 -22.01 18.42
CA ASP A 817 9.89 -21.75 17.98
C ASP A 817 10.09 -20.35 17.41
N VAL A 818 9.10 -19.83 16.68
CA VAL A 818 9.14 -18.45 16.17
C VAL A 818 8.70 -17.39 17.19
N GLY A 819 8.57 -17.76 18.47
CA GLY A 819 8.22 -16.84 19.57
C GLY A 819 6.74 -16.46 19.62
N LEU A 820 5.82 -17.25 19.05
CA LEU A 820 4.37 -17.00 19.04
C LEU A 820 3.58 -17.94 19.97
N GLY A 821 4.19 -18.47 21.03
CA GLY A 821 3.50 -19.32 22.00
C GLY A 821 2.32 -18.64 22.70
N TYR A 822 2.40 -17.32 22.89
CA TYR A 822 1.41 -16.52 23.61
C TYR A 822 0.11 -16.24 22.83
N ILE A 823 0.10 -16.35 21.49
CA ILE A 823 -1.11 -16.07 20.70
C ILE A 823 -2.15 -17.18 20.86
N LYS A 824 -3.43 -16.85 20.73
CA LYS A 824 -4.50 -17.87 20.74
C LYS A 824 -4.59 -18.61 19.42
N MET A 825 -4.88 -19.90 19.47
CA MET A 825 -5.08 -20.76 18.29
C MET A 825 -6.12 -20.19 17.31
N GLY A 826 -7.22 -19.69 17.85
CA GLY A 826 -8.35 -19.13 17.08
C GLY A 826 -8.33 -17.62 16.91
N GLN A 827 -7.21 -16.93 17.26
CA GLN A 827 -7.09 -15.48 17.13
C GLN A 827 -7.36 -15.04 15.68
N PRO A 828 -8.29 -14.11 15.44
CA PRO A 828 -8.59 -13.63 14.08
C PRO A 828 -7.35 -13.05 13.40
N ALA A 829 -7.16 -13.36 12.13
CA ALA A 829 -6.04 -12.83 11.34
C ALA A 829 -5.97 -11.30 11.31
N THR A 830 -7.13 -10.65 11.45
CA THR A 830 -7.27 -9.18 11.46
C THR A 830 -6.76 -8.52 12.74
N THR A 831 -6.60 -9.29 13.82
CA THR A 831 -6.08 -8.78 15.12
C THR A 831 -4.58 -9.02 15.30
N LEU A 832 -3.95 -9.82 14.42
CA LEU A 832 -2.52 -10.05 14.44
C LEU A 832 -1.78 -8.80 13.94
N SER A 833 -0.64 -8.52 14.55
CA SER A 833 0.31 -7.54 14.01
C SER A 833 0.95 -8.05 12.71
N GLY A 834 1.56 -7.15 11.91
CA GLY A 834 2.26 -7.54 10.69
C GLY A 834 3.38 -8.55 10.97
N GLY A 835 4.17 -8.33 12.02
CA GLY A 835 5.23 -9.25 12.43
C GLY A 835 4.72 -10.60 12.93
N GLU A 836 3.60 -10.64 13.68
CA GLU A 836 2.97 -11.91 14.08
C GLU A 836 2.47 -12.70 12.87
N ALA A 837 1.80 -12.03 11.93
CA ALA A 837 1.32 -12.66 10.69
C ALA A 837 2.50 -13.25 9.87
N GLN A 838 3.60 -12.53 9.78
CA GLN A 838 4.81 -12.96 9.09
C GLN A 838 5.43 -14.19 9.77
N ARG A 839 5.53 -14.20 11.11
CA ARG A 839 6.05 -15.34 11.88
C ARG A 839 5.14 -16.57 11.76
N VAL A 840 3.81 -16.43 11.71
CA VAL A 840 2.88 -17.54 11.43
C VAL A 840 3.13 -18.14 10.04
N LYS A 841 3.39 -17.30 9.02
CA LYS A 841 3.77 -17.77 7.67
C LYS A 841 5.08 -18.55 7.71
N LEU A 842 6.08 -18.02 8.42
CA LEU A 842 7.38 -18.67 8.60
C LEU A 842 7.23 -20.03 9.29
N ALA A 843 6.49 -20.13 10.40
CA ALA A 843 6.21 -21.37 11.12
C ALA A 843 5.54 -22.41 10.21
N THR A 844 4.63 -21.96 9.33
CA THR A 844 3.96 -22.84 8.35
C THR A 844 4.95 -23.46 7.37
N GLU A 845 5.89 -22.68 6.84
CA GLU A 845 6.91 -23.17 5.91
C GLU A 845 7.93 -24.08 6.62
N LEU A 846 8.31 -23.79 7.86
CA LEU A 846 9.16 -24.65 8.70
C LEU A 846 8.53 -26.02 8.94
N SER A 847 7.21 -26.09 9.12
CA SER A 847 6.49 -27.33 9.33
C SER A 847 6.43 -28.24 8.07
N ARG A 848 6.85 -27.73 6.91
CA ARG A 848 6.87 -28.45 5.64
C ARG A 848 8.22 -29.13 5.41
N ARG A 849 8.22 -30.22 4.62
CA ARG A 849 9.46 -30.90 4.22
C ARG A 849 10.30 -29.98 3.34
N SER A 850 11.53 -29.73 3.75
CA SER A 850 12.50 -28.97 2.97
C SER A 850 13.11 -29.83 1.86
N THR A 851 13.32 -29.23 0.67
CA THR A 851 14.04 -29.85 -0.45
C THR A 851 15.53 -29.48 -0.44
N GLY A 852 15.94 -28.48 0.38
CA GLY A 852 17.29 -27.94 0.41
C GLY A 852 17.63 -27.04 -0.79
N ARG A 853 16.65 -26.71 -1.64
CA ARG A 853 16.81 -25.81 -2.81
C ARG A 853 15.71 -24.77 -2.88
N THR A 854 15.12 -24.44 -1.72
CA THR A 854 14.10 -23.39 -1.62
C THR A 854 14.76 -22.04 -1.41
N PHE A 855 14.30 -21.02 -2.13
CA PHE A 855 14.70 -19.64 -1.94
C PHE A 855 13.64 -18.92 -1.10
N TYR A 856 13.99 -18.52 0.12
CA TYR A 856 13.14 -17.76 1.01
C TYR A 856 13.47 -16.27 0.90
N VAL A 857 12.45 -15.44 0.75
CA VAL A 857 12.54 -13.98 0.77
C VAL A 857 11.70 -13.47 1.93
N LEU A 858 12.30 -12.71 2.83
CA LEU A 858 11.64 -12.08 3.96
C LEU A 858 11.82 -10.56 3.86
N ASP A 859 10.74 -9.83 4.04
CA ASP A 859 10.74 -8.36 4.00
C ASP A 859 10.59 -7.82 5.42
N GLU A 860 11.65 -7.19 5.94
CA GLU A 860 11.77 -6.62 7.28
C GLU A 860 11.22 -7.54 8.40
N PRO A 861 11.76 -8.78 8.54
CA PRO A 861 11.20 -9.75 9.48
C PRO A 861 11.36 -9.40 10.97
N THR A 862 12.16 -8.40 11.32
CA THR A 862 12.35 -7.92 12.70
C THR A 862 11.37 -6.85 13.13
N THR A 863 10.47 -6.43 12.26
CA THR A 863 9.45 -5.42 12.55
C THR A 863 8.65 -5.77 13.81
N GLY A 864 8.64 -4.86 14.79
CA GLY A 864 7.90 -5.03 16.05
C GLY A 864 8.45 -6.12 16.98
N LEU A 865 9.72 -6.50 16.82
CA LEU A 865 10.35 -7.51 17.64
C LEU A 865 11.30 -6.92 18.67
N HIS A 866 11.17 -7.39 19.91
CA HIS A 866 12.15 -7.20 20.95
C HIS A 866 13.44 -8.00 20.65
N PHE A 867 14.59 -7.60 21.20
CA PHE A 867 15.89 -8.27 21.01
C PHE A 867 15.83 -9.79 21.23
N ALA A 868 15.14 -10.24 22.29
CA ALA A 868 14.96 -11.67 22.58
C ALA A 868 14.18 -12.41 21.47
N ASP A 869 13.20 -11.76 20.85
CA ASP A 869 12.43 -12.35 19.76
C ASP A 869 13.24 -12.36 18.46
N ILE A 870 14.09 -11.35 18.23
CA ILE A 870 15.04 -11.31 17.11
C ILE A 870 16.03 -12.47 17.23
N HIS A 871 16.55 -12.74 18.42
CA HIS A 871 17.46 -13.86 18.68
C HIS A 871 16.81 -15.20 18.26
N LYS A 872 15.58 -15.48 18.75
CA LYS A 872 14.81 -16.67 18.35
C LYS A 872 14.57 -16.76 16.84
N LEU A 873 14.25 -15.62 16.21
CA LEU A 873 14.05 -15.57 14.77
C LEU A 873 15.32 -15.94 13.99
N LEU A 874 16.48 -15.44 14.42
CA LEU A 874 17.76 -15.74 13.80
C LEU A 874 18.13 -17.22 13.92
N ASP A 875 17.85 -17.87 15.05
CA ASP A 875 18.02 -19.33 15.23
C ASP A 875 17.16 -20.11 14.21
N VAL A 876 15.94 -19.66 14.00
CA VAL A 876 15.04 -20.28 13.03
C VAL A 876 15.55 -20.11 11.59
N LEU A 877 16.02 -18.90 11.20
CA LEU A 877 16.59 -18.64 9.89
C LEU A 877 17.88 -19.44 9.68
N ALA A 878 18.73 -19.56 10.71
CA ALA A 878 19.93 -20.38 10.65
C ALA A 878 19.61 -21.86 10.40
N ARG A 879 18.56 -22.44 11.04
CA ARG A 879 18.08 -23.80 10.78
C ARG A 879 17.63 -23.99 9.33
N LEU A 880 16.93 -23.00 8.71
CA LEU A 880 16.55 -23.07 7.31
C LEU A 880 17.75 -23.15 6.37
N VAL A 881 18.80 -22.35 6.66
CA VAL A 881 20.04 -22.38 5.87
C VAL A 881 20.81 -23.69 6.05
N GLN A 882 20.88 -24.23 7.28
CA GLN A 882 21.49 -25.53 7.56
C GLN A 882 20.87 -26.67 6.75
N LEU A 883 19.54 -26.60 6.50
CA LEU A 883 18.84 -27.53 5.63
C LEU A 883 19.17 -27.37 4.13
N GLY A 884 20.11 -26.47 3.78
CA GLY A 884 20.57 -26.24 2.41
C GLY A 884 19.83 -25.15 1.64
N ASN A 885 18.84 -24.51 2.24
CA ASN A 885 18.05 -23.48 1.58
C ASN A 885 18.80 -22.13 1.53
N THR A 886 18.33 -21.24 0.68
CA THR A 886 18.76 -19.84 0.66
C THR A 886 17.77 -18.99 1.41
N VAL A 887 18.25 -18.13 2.29
CA VAL A 887 17.44 -17.13 2.99
C VAL A 887 17.94 -15.74 2.63
N LEU A 888 17.10 -14.94 2.02
CA LEU A 888 17.36 -13.54 1.69
C LEU A 888 16.41 -12.66 2.50
N VAL A 889 16.96 -11.72 3.26
CA VAL A 889 16.16 -10.74 4.03
C VAL A 889 16.40 -9.33 3.51
N ILE A 890 15.38 -8.49 3.51
CA ILE A 890 15.53 -7.04 3.42
C ILE A 890 15.55 -6.55 4.85
N GLU A 891 16.62 -5.92 5.30
CA GLU A 891 16.76 -5.54 6.70
C GLU A 891 17.57 -4.27 6.95
N HIS A 892 17.24 -3.64 8.09
CA HIS A 892 17.95 -2.48 8.64
C HIS A 892 18.50 -2.74 10.04
N ASN A 893 17.97 -3.75 10.74
CA ASN A 893 18.41 -4.10 12.08
C ASN A 893 19.84 -4.61 12.06
N LEU A 894 20.74 -3.93 12.79
CA LEU A 894 22.17 -4.24 12.78
C LEU A 894 22.48 -5.62 13.38
N ASP A 895 21.67 -6.13 14.32
CA ASP A 895 21.83 -7.46 14.87
C ASP A 895 21.62 -8.55 13.82
N VAL A 896 20.64 -8.37 12.93
CA VAL A 896 20.43 -9.27 11.79
C VAL A 896 21.53 -9.10 10.75
N VAL A 897 21.86 -7.86 10.42
CA VAL A 897 22.87 -7.56 9.39
C VAL A 897 24.25 -8.11 9.79
N LYS A 898 24.66 -7.96 11.09
CA LYS A 898 25.93 -8.51 11.57
C LYS A 898 25.99 -10.03 11.53
N THR A 899 24.83 -10.73 11.58
CA THR A 899 24.77 -12.21 11.57
C THR A 899 24.70 -12.81 10.17
N ALA A 900 24.40 -12.00 9.12
CA ALA A 900 24.30 -12.45 7.74
C ALA A 900 25.65 -12.96 7.19
N ASP A 901 25.62 -13.99 6.34
CA ASP A 901 26.81 -14.51 5.66
C ASP A 901 27.25 -13.58 4.52
N TYR A 902 26.29 -12.88 3.88
CA TYR A 902 26.53 -12.02 2.73
C TYR A 902 25.58 -10.83 2.71
N LEU A 903 26.10 -9.66 2.39
CA LEU A 903 25.34 -8.40 2.26
C LEU A 903 25.33 -7.90 0.83
N ILE A 904 24.24 -7.23 0.45
CA ILE A 904 24.10 -6.44 -0.77
C ILE A 904 23.58 -5.08 -0.32
N ASP A 905 24.45 -4.06 -0.34
CA ASP A 905 24.13 -2.72 0.13
C ASP A 905 23.81 -1.80 -1.03
N LEU A 906 22.63 -1.19 -0.98
CA LEU A 906 22.09 -0.31 -2.02
C LEU A 906 22.11 1.16 -1.58
N GLY A 907 22.47 2.03 -2.51
CA GLY A 907 22.52 3.46 -2.24
C GLY A 907 22.96 4.28 -3.45
N PRO A 908 23.73 5.39 -3.24
CA PRO A 908 24.13 5.96 -1.93
C PRO A 908 22.97 6.59 -1.15
N GLU A 909 21.96 7.09 -1.85
CA GLU A 909 20.81 7.80 -1.30
C GLU A 909 19.49 7.12 -1.67
N GLY A 910 18.35 7.69 -1.24
CA GLY A 910 17.03 7.28 -1.68
C GLY A 910 16.59 7.93 -3.00
N GLY A 911 15.53 7.38 -3.63
CA GLY A 911 14.89 7.94 -4.82
C GLY A 911 15.83 8.01 -6.03
N ASP A 912 15.80 9.14 -6.71
CA ASP A 912 16.58 9.36 -7.96
C ASP A 912 18.09 9.29 -7.79
N ARG A 913 18.62 9.47 -6.57
CA ARG A 913 20.04 9.34 -6.26
C ARG A 913 20.44 7.96 -5.77
N GLY A 914 19.49 7.04 -5.63
CA GLY A 914 19.70 5.64 -5.26
C GLY A 914 19.79 4.70 -6.45
N GLY A 915 19.47 3.45 -6.22
CA GLY A 915 19.31 2.43 -7.25
C GLY A 915 20.60 1.82 -7.78
N THR A 916 21.71 1.94 -7.04
CA THR A 916 23.00 1.31 -7.34
C THR A 916 23.45 0.40 -6.20
N VAL A 917 24.27 -0.61 -6.49
CA VAL A 917 24.94 -1.43 -5.47
C VAL A 917 26.21 -0.69 -5.05
N ILE A 918 26.30 -0.31 -3.77
CA ILE A 918 27.44 0.42 -3.20
C ILE A 918 28.49 -0.55 -2.67
N ALA A 919 28.03 -1.59 -1.95
CA ALA A 919 28.91 -2.59 -1.39
C ALA A 919 28.26 -3.97 -1.48
N LYS A 920 29.08 -5.01 -1.54
CA LYS A 920 28.64 -6.41 -1.48
C LYS A 920 29.76 -7.26 -0.89
N GLY A 921 29.41 -8.29 -0.17
CA GLY A 921 30.37 -9.18 0.48
C GLY A 921 29.93 -9.55 1.89
N THR A 922 30.87 -9.97 2.72
CA THR A 922 30.59 -10.21 4.14
C THR A 922 30.33 -8.89 4.89
N PRO A 923 29.68 -8.91 6.06
CA PRO A 923 29.47 -7.70 6.86
C PRO A 923 30.78 -6.93 7.13
N GLU A 924 31.89 -7.64 7.31
CA GLU A 924 33.23 -7.07 7.52
C GLU A 924 33.74 -6.31 6.28
N GLU A 925 33.50 -6.88 5.07
CA GLU A 925 33.87 -6.25 3.80
C GLU A 925 33.02 -5.00 3.53
N VAL A 926 31.72 -5.04 3.85
CA VAL A 926 30.83 -3.89 3.72
C VAL A 926 31.19 -2.80 4.73
N ALA A 927 31.56 -3.17 5.96
CA ALA A 927 32.01 -2.22 6.99
C ALA A 927 33.32 -1.51 6.63
N ALA A 928 34.16 -2.12 5.78
CA ALA A 928 35.39 -1.51 5.27
C ALA A 928 35.15 -0.51 4.12
N ASN A 929 33.92 -0.48 3.53
CA ASN A 929 33.61 0.43 2.45
C ASN A 929 33.14 1.79 2.98
N ALA A 930 33.93 2.84 2.75
CA ALA A 930 33.66 4.21 3.19
C ALA A 930 32.42 4.87 2.56
N GLU A 931 31.93 4.37 1.42
CA GLU A 931 30.73 4.88 0.76
C GLU A 931 29.44 4.26 1.31
N SER A 932 29.55 3.19 2.09
CA SER A 932 28.40 2.47 2.68
C SER A 932 28.00 3.09 4.02
N TYR A 933 26.81 3.68 4.07
CA TYR A 933 26.23 4.10 5.35
C TYR A 933 25.98 2.90 6.27
N THR A 934 25.45 1.79 5.74
CA THR A 934 25.29 0.54 6.51
C THR A 934 26.62 0.09 7.08
N GLY A 935 27.70 0.15 6.27
CA GLY A 935 29.06 -0.17 6.70
C GLY A 935 29.55 0.69 7.85
N ALA A 936 29.30 2.00 7.78
CA ALA A 936 29.70 2.94 8.85
C ALA A 936 29.06 2.59 10.20
N TYR A 937 27.75 2.24 10.22
CA TYR A 937 27.06 1.82 11.45
C TYR A 937 27.43 0.39 11.90
N LEU A 938 27.87 -0.48 10.98
CA LEU A 938 28.37 -1.82 11.33
C LEU A 938 29.73 -1.79 12.04
N VAL A 939 30.60 -0.84 11.75
CA VAL A 939 31.97 -0.76 12.33
C VAL A 939 31.95 -0.87 13.87
N PRO A 940 31.20 -0.06 14.63
CA PRO A 940 31.18 -0.17 16.09
C PRO A 940 30.60 -1.50 16.57
N VAL A 941 29.57 -2.02 15.88
CA VAL A 941 28.88 -3.27 16.23
C VAL A 941 29.79 -4.48 16.05
N LEU A 942 30.60 -4.51 14.98
CA LEU A 942 31.58 -5.58 14.73
C LEU A 942 32.83 -5.48 15.61
N ARG A 943 33.15 -4.29 16.15
CA ARG A 943 34.29 -4.07 17.06
C ARG A 943 33.96 -4.32 18.52
N ASP A 944 32.68 -4.35 18.87
CA ASP A 944 32.27 -4.61 20.24
C ASP A 944 32.67 -6.04 20.64
N GLN A 945 33.80 -6.12 21.39
CA GLN A 945 34.33 -7.40 21.88
C GLN A 945 33.37 -8.17 22.81
N ARG A 946 32.37 -7.50 23.39
CA ARG A 946 31.27 -8.14 24.12
C ARG A 946 30.39 -8.97 23.19
N ALA A 947 30.26 -8.58 21.91
CA ALA A 947 29.56 -9.36 20.88
C ALA A 947 30.37 -10.58 20.41
N VAL A 948 31.68 -10.61 20.62
CA VAL A 948 32.61 -11.71 20.29
C VAL A 948 32.85 -12.64 21.51
N GLY A 949 31.85 -12.88 22.31
CA GLY A 949 31.77 -14.04 23.18
C GLY A 949 32.67 -14.12 24.40
N HIS A 950 32.08 -13.80 25.56
CA HIS A 950 32.52 -14.37 26.84
C HIS A 950 31.79 -15.66 27.23
N HIS A 951 30.86 -16.16 26.46
CA HIS A 951 30.32 -17.51 26.62
C HIS A 951 30.47 -18.26 25.31
N ARG A 952 31.60 -18.97 25.20
CA ARG A 952 31.75 -20.03 24.19
C ARG A 952 31.00 -21.25 24.76
N PRO A 953 29.98 -21.80 24.10
CA PRO A 953 29.67 -23.21 24.29
C PRO A 953 30.95 -23.97 23.97
N ASP A 954 31.38 -24.82 24.88
CA ASP A 954 32.46 -25.79 24.60
C ASP A 954 32.14 -26.51 23.30
N ASP A 955 33.17 -26.93 22.54
CA ASP A 955 32.97 -27.80 21.37
C ASP A 955 32.14 -29.04 21.76
N ALA A 956 32.16 -29.47 23.02
CA ALA A 956 31.31 -30.50 23.61
C ALA A 956 29.83 -30.08 23.76
N GLU A 957 29.52 -28.82 23.98
CA GLU A 957 28.15 -28.30 24.05
C GLU A 957 27.55 -28.10 22.68
N LEU A 958 28.37 -27.73 21.71
CA LEU A 958 28.01 -27.70 20.27
C LEU A 958 27.77 -29.13 19.72
N GLU A 959 28.63 -30.10 20.04
CA GLU A 959 28.42 -31.52 19.70
C GLU A 959 27.18 -32.08 20.39
N ARG A 960 26.86 -31.64 21.59
CA ARG A 960 25.66 -32.05 22.32
C ARG A 960 24.41 -31.48 21.72
N LEU A 961 24.40 -30.21 21.31
CA LEU A 961 23.31 -29.57 20.57
C LEU A 961 23.16 -30.15 19.19
N GLU A 962 24.23 -30.52 18.51
CA GLU A 962 24.19 -31.24 17.25
C GLU A 962 23.65 -32.67 17.41
N GLN A 963 23.99 -33.36 18.48
CA GLN A 963 23.47 -34.70 18.81
C GLN A 963 22.00 -34.64 19.24
N GLU A 964 21.58 -33.69 20.03
CA GLU A 964 20.17 -33.47 20.39
C GLU A 964 19.33 -33.12 19.15
N ASN A 965 19.84 -32.32 18.22
CA ASN A 965 19.19 -32.03 16.94
C ASN A 965 19.15 -33.25 16.00
N LEU A 966 20.19 -34.09 15.99
CA LEU A 966 20.22 -35.37 15.26
C LEU A 966 19.24 -36.34 15.87
N PHE A 967 19.05 -36.34 17.20
CA PHE A 967 18.10 -37.21 17.88
C PHE A 967 16.67 -36.83 17.54
N VAL A 968 16.31 -35.56 17.56
CA VAL A 968 15.01 -35.03 17.12
C VAL A 968 14.75 -35.35 15.64
N LEU A 969 15.76 -35.24 14.78
CA LEU A 969 15.66 -35.60 13.35
C LEU A 969 15.56 -37.13 13.16
N SER A 970 16.21 -37.97 14.00
CA SER A 970 16.12 -39.40 13.95
C SER A 970 14.78 -39.92 14.43
N ASP A 971 14.18 -39.31 15.46
CA ASP A 971 12.85 -39.67 15.96
C ASP A 971 11.74 -39.21 15.00
N LEU A 972 11.90 -38.06 14.34
CA LEU A 972 11.04 -37.67 13.21
C LEU A 972 11.19 -38.61 11.99
N ALA A 973 12.36 -39.19 11.76
CA ALA A 973 12.59 -40.19 10.71
C ALA A 973 12.00 -41.55 11.10
N LYS A 974 12.10 -41.96 12.37
CA LYS A 974 11.54 -43.22 12.89
C LYS A 974 10.01 -43.20 12.93
N SER A 975 9.39 -42.08 13.29
CA SER A 975 7.93 -41.90 13.20
C SER A 975 7.40 -42.01 11.76
N ARG A 976 8.26 -41.75 10.75
CA ARG A 976 7.93 -41.86 9.32
C ARG A 976 8.04 -43.27 8.77
N SER A 977 8.89 -44.14 9.35
CA SER A 977 8.98 -45.54 8.96
C SER A 977 7.76 -46.34 9.41
N PHE A 978 7.05 -45.89 10.43
CA PHE A 978 5.82 -46.51 10.93
C PHE A 978 4.60 -46.26 10.03
N ASP A 979 4.56 -45.05 9.35
CA ASP A 979 3.48 -44.71 8.41
C ASP A 979 3.56 -45.53 7.10
N SER A 980 4.77 -45.93 6.67
CA SER A 980 4.94 -46.78 5.47
C SER A 980 4.55 -48.25 5.70
N ALA A 981 4.45 -48.71 6.96
CA ALA A 981 4.05 -50.06 7.32
C ALA A 981 2.51 -50.18 7.45
N GLN A 982 1.81 -49.12 7.78
CA GLN A 982 0.33 -49.14 7.87
C GLN A 982 -0.38 -49.06 6.52
N ASP A 983 0.25 -48.51 5.48
CA ASP A 983 -0.30 -48.50 4.10
C ASP A 983 -0.26 -49.88 3.39
N ARG A 984 0.37 -50.89 4.00
CA ARG A 984 0.44 -52.27 3.45
C ARG A 984 -0.58 -53.24 4.02
N LEU A 985 -1.44 -52.81 4.91
CA LEU A 985 -2.54 -53.64 5.44
C LEU A 985 -3.90 -53.14 4.94
N ARG A 986 -4.18 -53.34 3.66
CA ARG A 986 -5.56 -53.44 3.17
C ARG A 986 -5.92 -54.93 3.18
N PRO A 987 -6.97 -55.36 3.89
CA PRO A 987 -7.53 -56.68 3.69
C PRO A 987 -8.21 -56.72 2.33
N VAL A 988 -7.89 -57.75 1.56
CA VAL A 988 -8.68 -58.24 0.46
C VAL A 988 -9.87 -58.98 1.08
N GLU A 989 -11.08 -58.66 0.59
CA GLU A 989 -12.33 -59.43 0.63
C GLU A 989 -13.07 -59.63 1.99
N ALA A 990 -14.24 -59.07 2.13
CA ALA A 990 -15.58 -59.66 1.95
C ALA A 990 -16.65 -58.55 2.09
#